data_1236b4ab72fcf857aee3b4e349ae1e32
#
_entry.id   1236b4ab72fcf857aee3b4e349ae1e32
#
_cell.length_a   1.000
_cell.length_b   1.000
_cell.length_c   1.000
_cell.angle_alpha   90.00
_cell.angle_beta   90.00
_cell.angle_gamma   90.00
#
_symmetry.space_group_name_H-M   'P 1'
#
loop_
_entity.id
_entity.type
_entity.pdbx_description
1 polymer ?
#
loop_
_entity_poly.entity_id
_entity_poly.type
_entity_poly.pdbx_seq_one_letter_code
_entity_poly.pdbx_strand_id
1 'polypeptide(L)'
;MPGAYPQLIQLDQKKPLSAVIKEVCDKWNLSGPENFALQYADGVQTYITESNRLDIKNGSILRLTKAPGRCAEDLYKGIQSSDSGVRCESLKELAAVSTDITFAQEFISRDGHSLLVQIVEDTRYVGADQVFGVCRVPMVMLHTLTAFMELMDHGIVSWENLSSVFIKKVRSASSTHIAVSLDIMESMVLSSSSLFHQIRKEITLDQLISHLQVSNQLLQTKAMALLMALLQTAGETDRSLENSCSGIKKKVLSPIIVTPEFVFQNIIHSSGSVGDEMAHHLYVLQSVRLNLLEPRMKTPLDSFNQVCSHSKRLCSQTLNLCNYFFLLCNPGQDLGRTPPGLLALDTMTYFASRYPDAYSRFVLENSSREDKHECPFARSSIQLTLTLCEILRIGEPPSETGSNYHPIFFAQDRLLEELFCICIQLLNKTWKEMRATQEDFDKVMQVVREQITRTLSSKPTSLELFKNKVNALNYSEILKLRQTERLHQEETLAPPVLELKERLKPELLELIRQQRLNRLCHGTLFRKISSRRRQDKLWYCRLSPNHKVLHYGDVEEETETPSIESLQDKIPVADIKALLTGKDCPHMKENKGKQTKEMLDLAFSITYDVEEYSLNFIASSRTDFCLWTDGLNVLLGKEMSSEAMRSELEILLSMEIKLRLLDLENVPIPDTAPPIPKPPSNFNFCYDFSQAEQ
;
A
#
# COMPACT_ATOMS: atom_id res chain seq x y z
N MET A 1 -23.46 -20.68 39.94
CA MET A 1 -23.38 -21.72 40.98
C MET A 1 -23.09 -23.05 40.31
N PRO A 2 -22.01 -23.72 40.64
CA PRO A 2 -21.75 -25.06 40.09
C PRO A 2 -22.85 -26.03 40.50
N GLY A 3 -23.51 -26.68 39.53
CA GLY A 3 -24.56 -27.66 39.79
C GLY A 3 -26.00 -27.15 39.78
N ALA A 4 -26.23 -25.86 39.60
CA ALA A 4 -27.59 -25.32 39.45
C ALA A 4 -28.05 -25.43 37.99
N TYR A 5 -29.33 -25.84 37.79
CA TYR A 5 -29.90 -25.88 36.43
C TYR A 5 -30.18 -24.46 35.94
N PRO A 6 -29.99 -24.18 34.65
CA PRO A 6 -30.32 -22.90 34.06
C PRO A 6 -31.81 -22.59 34.25
N GLN A 7 -32.13 -21.39 34.70
CA GLN A 7 -33.49 -20.91 34.82
C GLN A 7 -33.76 -19.79 33.85
N LEU A 8 -34.90 -19.82 33.17
CA LEU A 8 -35.35 -18.73 32.33
C LEU A 8 -35.82 -17.57 33.21
N ILE A 9 -35.22 -16.40 33.00
CA ILE A 9 -35.53 -15.18 33.73
C ILE A 9 -35.96 -14.13 32.73
N GLN A 10 -37.07 -13.47 32.97
CA GLN A 10 -37.48 -12.29 32.23
C GLN A 10 -36.82 -11.08 32.90
N LEU A 11 -35.87 -10.47 32.18
CA LEU A 11 -35.14 -9.31 32.66
C LEU A 11 -35.94 -8.05 32.31
N ASP A 12 -36.58 -7.44 33.32
CA ASP A 12 -37.26 -6.16 33.14
C ASP A 12 -36.24 -5.03 33.11
N GLN A 13 -36.05 -4.47 31.95
CA GLN A 13 -35.09 -3.37 31.75
C GLN A 13 -35.45 -2.07 32.46
N LYS A 14 -36.70 -1.96 32.99
CA LYS A 14 -37.17 -0.79 33.77
C LYS A 14 -36.84 -0.89 35.26
N LYS A 15 -36.60 -2.10 35.77
CA LYS A 15 -36.22 -2.30 37.16
C LYS A 15 -34.72 -2.07 37.34
N PRO A 16 -34.24 -1.50 38.45
CA PRO A 16 -32.79 -1.40 38.71
C PRO A 16 -32.17 -2.81 38.84
N LEU A 17 -30.92 -2.95 38.42
CA LEU A 17 -30.21 -4.23 38.41
C LEU A 17 -30.18 -4.90 39.80
N SER A 18 -30.06 -4.11 40.88
CA SER A 18 -30.12 -4.59 42.27
C SER A 18 -31.46 -5.31 42.61
N ALA A 19 -32.58 -4.82 42.08
CA ALA A 19 -33.89 -5.49 42.26
C ALA A 19 -33.97 -6.81 41.47
N VAL A 20 -33.37 -6.86 40.27
CA VAL A 20 -33.29 -8.10 39.48
C VAL A 20 -32.42 -9.14 40.20
N ILE A 21 -31.25 -8.74 40.69
CA ILE A 21 -30.34 -9.62 41.44
C ILE A 21 -31.04 -10.15 42.70
N LYS A 22 -31.79 -9.29 43.43
CA LYS A 22 -32.55 -9.69 44.60
C LYS A 22 -33.59 -10.74 44.23
N GLU A 23 -34.34 -10.51 43.16
CA GLU A 23 -35.36 -11.48 42.70
C GLU A 23 -34.75 -12.84 42.34
N VAL A 24 -33.55 -12.85 41.75
CA VAL A 24 -32.80 -14.07 41.44
C VAL A 24 -32.32 -14.76 42.70
N CYS A 25 -31.78 -14.00 43.68
CA CYS A 25 -31.33 -14.52 44.95
C CYS A 25 -32.49 -15.13 45.76
N ASP A 26 -33.65 -14.44 45.79
CA ASP A 26 -34.86 -14.93 46.48
C ASP A 26 -35.35 -16.26 45.88
N LYS A 27 -35.32 -16.41 44.55
CA LYS A 27 -35.68 -17.68 43.87
C LYS A 27 -34.74 -18.84 44.23
N TRP A 28 -33.50 -18.57 44.57
CA TRP A 28 -32.52 -19.59 44.95
C TRP A 28 -32.25 -19.66 46.45
N ASN A 29 -33.08 -18.98 47.29
CA ASN A 29 -32.94 -18.91 48.74
C ASN A 29 -31.52 -18.47 49.19
N LEU A 30 -30.93 -17.48 48.48
CA LEU A 30 -29.64 -16.93 48.83
C LEU A 30 -29.84 -15.67 49.69
N SER A 31 -29.18 -15.60 50.83
CA SER A 31 -29.15 -14.42 51.68
C SER A 31 -28.05 -13.44 51.28
N GLY A 32 -28.31 -12.14 51.47
CA GLY A 32 -27.33 -11.10 51.15
C GLY A 32 -27.16 -10.80 49.65
N PRO A 33 -28.27 -10.38 48.94
CA PRO A 33 -28.24 -10.13 47.51
C PRO A 33 -27.18 -9.09 47.09
N GLU A 34 -26.72 -8.23 48.00
CA GLU A 34 -25.65 -7.27 47.82
C GLU A 34 -24.26 -7.92 47.58
N ASN A 35 -24.10 -9.19 47.94
CA ASN A 35 -22.87 -9.95 47.75
C ASN A 35 -22.79 -10.63 46.37
N PHE A 36 -23.84 -10.50 45.54
CA PHE A 36 -23.94 -11.16 44.26
C PHE A 36 -24.06 -10.16 43.13
N ALA A 37 -23.60 -10.57 41.94
CA ALA A 37 -23.72 -9.83 40.68
C ALA A 37 -24.02 -10.79 39.53
N LEU A 38 -24.52 -10.24 38.42
CA LEU A 38 -24.72 -10.98 37.19
C LEU A 38 -23.49 -10.77 36.28
N GLN A 39 -23.10 -11.80 35.56
CA GLN A 39 -21.99 -11.82 34.64
C GLN A 39 -22.39 -12.65 33.41
N TYR A 40 -21.85 -12.32 32.22
CA TYR A 40 -22.03 -13.20 31.06
C TYR A 40 -21.36 -14.55 31.34
N ALA A 41 -22.04 -15.64 30.99
CA ALA A 41 -21.50 -16.99 31.16
C ALA A 41 -20.59 -17.40 30.00
N ASP A 42 -20.86 -16.90 28.78
CA ASP A 42 -20.18 -17.23 27.55
C ASP A 42 -19.29 -16.03 27.09
N GLY A 43 -18.19 -16.32 26.42
CA GLY A 43 -17.28 -15.33 25.88
C GLY A 43 -16.47 -14.60 26.96
N VAL A 44 -16.31 -13.28 26.81
CA VAL A 44 -15.66 -12.42 27.80
C VAL A 44 -16.61 -12.29 28.99
N GLN A 45 -16.17 -12.79 30.15
CA GLN A 45 -16.98 -12.87 31.40
C GLN A 45 -17.09 -11.50 32.05
N THR A 46 -17.81 -10.57 31.40
CA THR A 46 -18.01 -9.19 31.88
C THR A 46 -19.15 -9.10 32.88
N TYR A 47 -18.96 -8.34 33.95
CA TYR A 47 -20.03 -8.00 34.90
C TYR A 47 -21.10 -7.14 34.25
N ILE A 48 -22.37 -7.46 34.55
CA ILE A 48 -23.51 -6.65 34.16
C ILE A 48 -23.64 -5.48 35.12
N THR A 49 -23.66 -4.29 34.59
CA THR A 49 -23.80 -3.02 35.31
C THR A 49 -25.00 -2.25 34.78
N GLU A 50 -25.39 -1.16 35.44
CA GLU A 50 -26.47 -0.29 34.94
C GLU A 50 -26.13 0.36 33.59
N SER A 51 -24.84 0.50 33.26
CA SER A 51 -24.38 1.09 31.99
C SER A 51 -24.47 0.13 30.80
N ASN A 52 -24.23 -1.19 31.01
CA ASN A 52 -24.19 -2.18 29.92
C ASN A 52 -25.40 -3.13 29.87
N ARG A 53 -26.33 -3.00 30.83
CA ARG A 53 -27.51 -3.88 30.91
C ARG A 53 -28.44 -3.82 29.69
N LEU A 54 -28.43 -2.70 28.98
CA LEU A 54 -29.26 -2.51 27.78
C LEU A 54 -28.74 -3.33 26.60
N ASP A 55 -27.47 -3.74 26.62
CA ASP A 55 -26.81 -4.52 25.58
C ASP A 55 -27.12 -6.02 25.67
N ILE A 56 -27.81 -6.46 26.76
CA ILE A 56 -28.17 -7.86 26.96
C ILE A 56 -29.20 -8.28 25.89
N LYS A 57 -28.82 -9.22 25.06
CA LYS A 57 -29.66 -9.77 23.99
C LYS A 57 -30.55 -10.87 24.52
N ASN A 58 -31.75 -11.05 23.91
CA ASN A 58 -32.61 -12.20 24.20
C ASN A 58 -31.86 -13.52 23.95
N GLY A 59 -31.93 -14.41 24.93
CA GLY A 59 -31.23 -15.69 24.90
C GLY A 59 -29.79 -15.65 25.44
N SER A 60 -29.32 -14.50 25.93
CA SER A 60 -28.02 -14.43 26.61
C SER A 60 -28.01 -15.31 27.87
N ILE A 61 -26.92 -16.04 28.06
CA ILE A 61 -26.73 -16.87 29.28
C ILE A 61 -25.94 -16.03 30.28
N LEU A 62 -26.54 -15.80 31.43
CA LEU A 62 -25.93 -15.07 32.54
C LEU A 62 -25.69 -16.03 33.72
N ARG A 63 -24.64 -15.80 34.46
CA ARG A 63 -24.34 -16.47 35.71
C ARG A 63 -24.46 -15.51 36.91
N LEU A 64 -25.00 -16.01 38.00
CA LEU A 64 -24.94 -15.32 39.29
C LEU A 64 -23.57 -15.63 39.93
N THR A 65 -22.78 -14.61 40.22
CA THR A 65 -21.46 -14.73 40.80
C THR A 65 -21.31 -13.76 41.98
N LYS A 66 -20.17 -13.80 42.68
CA LYS A 66 -19.86 -12.82 43.73
C LYS A 66 -19.84 -11.41 43.15
N ALA A 67 -20.34 -10.44 43.89
CA ALA A 67 -20.22 -9.03 43.54
C ALA A 67 -18.77 -8.62 43.42
N PRO A 68 -18.40 -7.73 42.45
CA PRO A 68 -17.00 -7.37 42.17
C PRO A 68 -16.30 -6.83 43.42
N GLY A 69 -16.97 -6.00 44.24
CA GLY A 69 -16.39 -5.48 45.47
C GLY A 69 -16.12 -6.56 46.52
N ARG A 70 -17.02 -7.59 46.64
CA ARG A 70 -16.80 -8.70 47.54
C ARG A 70 -15.69 -9.63 47.04
N CYS A 71 -15.64 -9.89 45.75
CA CYS A 71 -14.60 -10.67 45.12
C CYS A 71 -13.21 -10.00 45.34
N ALA A 72 -13.16 -8.69 45.13
CA ALA A 72 -11.92 -7.91 45.34
C ALA A 72 -11.43 -7.96 46.82
N GLU A 73 -12.37 -7.90 47.79
CA GLU A 73 -12.05 -8.02 49.22
C GLU A 73 -11.52 -9.42 49.57
N ASP A 74 -12.18 -10.47 49.10
CA ASP A 74 -11.78 -11.86 49.36
C ASP A 74 -10.38 -12.14 48.79
N LEU A 75 -10.12 -11.71 47.56
CA LEU A 75 -8.81 -11.86 46.87
C LEU A 75 -7.71 -11.02 47.54
N TYR A 76 -8.01 -9.78 47.93
CA TYR A 76 -7.04 -8.91 48.66
C TYR A 76 -6.60 -9.58 49.96
N LYS A 77 -7.53 -10.15 50.76
CA LYS A 77 -7.21 -10.90 52.01
C LYS A 77 -6.46 -12.20 51.70
N GLY A 78 -6.84 -12.93 50.67
CA GLY A 78 -6.21 -14.18 50.25
C GLY A 78 -4.73 -13.97 49.82
N ILE A 79 -4.45 -12.88 49.13
CA ILE A 79 -3.08 -12.50 48.71
C ILE A 79 -2.19 -12.16 49.88
N GLN A 80 -2.72 -11.59 50.96
CA GLN A 80 -1.99 -11.28 52.17
C GLN A 80 -1.87 -12.50 53.13
N SER A 81 -2.44 -13.63 52.83
CA SER A 81 -2.35 -14.84 53.62
C SER A 81 -0.92 -15.30 53.82
N SER A 82 -0.62 -15.82 54.99
CA SER A 82 0.67 -16.47 55.29
C SER A 82 0.83 -17.82 54.60
N ASP A 83 -0.27 -18.46 54.21
CA ASP A 83 -0.27 -19.71 53.41
C ASP A 83 0.06 -19.43 51.96
N SER A 84 1.18 -19.99 51.52
CA SER A 84 1.67 -19.80 50.16
C SER A 84 0.76 -20.43 49.09
N GLY A 85 0.02 -21.51 49.45
CA GLY A 85 -0.97 -22.15 48.59
C GLY A 85 -2.19 -21.26 48.35
N VAL A 86 -2.76 -20.70 49.42
CA VAL A 86 -3.87 -19.76 49.37
C VAL A 86 -3.48 -18.52 48.59
N ARG A 87 -2.29 -17.99 48.83
CA ARG A 87 -1.78 -16.82 48.09
C ARG A 87 -1.65 -17.07 46.61
N CYS A 88 -1.04 -18.19 46.21
CA CYS A 88 -0.86 -18.55 44.80
C CYS A 88 -2.18 -18.72 44.06
N GLU A 89 -3.16 -19.40 44.71
CA GLU A 89 -4.49 -19.58 44.10
C GLU A 89 -5.28 -18.27 44.01
N SER A 90 -5.16 -17.40 45.04
CA SER A 90 -5.76 -16.06 45.01
C SER A 90 -5.14 -15.16 43.89
N LEU A 91 -3.83 -15.23 43.67
CA LEU A 91 -3.19 -14.50 42.57
C LEU A 91 -3.54 -15.05 41.20
N LYS A 92 -3.72 -16.36 41.07
CA LYS A 92 -4.17 -17.00 39.83
C LYS A 92 -5.63 -16.60 39.52
N GLU A 93 -6.51 -16.61 40.53
CA GLU A 93 -7.89 -16.14 40.35
C GLU A 93 -7.91 -14.63 40.04
N LEU A 94 -7.06 -13.83 40.72
CA LEU A 94 -6.92 -12.40 40.43
C LEU A 94 -6.56 -12.16 38.98
N ALA A 95 -5.54 -12.85 38.46
CA ALA A 95 -5.13 -12.70 37.06
C ALA A 95 -6.28 -13.00 36.07
N ALA A 96 -7.13 -13.98 36.40
CA ALA A 96 -8.26 -14.34 35.56
C ALA A 96 -9.42 -13.32 35.59
N VAL A 97 -9.67 -12.65 36.73
CA VAL A 97 -10.79 -11.70 36.87
C VAL A 97 -10.40 -10.26 36.61
N SER A 98 -9.10 -9.95 36.58
CA SER A 98 -8.57 -8.59 36.35
C SER A 98 -8.85 -8.05 34.93
N THR A 99 -9.23 -8.90 34.00
CA THR A 99 -9.67 -8.52 32.65
C THR A 99 -10.98 -7.72 32.63
N ASP A 100 -11.79 -7.80 33.70
CA ASP A 100 -13.03 -7.03 33.82
C ASP A 100 -12.79 -5.68 34.49
N ILE A 101 -13.18 -4.60 33.81
CA ILE A 101 -13.00 -3.22 34.27
C ILE A 101 -13.74 -2.93 35.59
N THR A 102 -14.94 -3.52 35.79
CA THR A 102 -15.74 -3.30 37.02
C THR A 102 -15.02 -3.91 38.22
N PHE A 103 -14.48 -5.11 38.08
CA PHE A 103 -13.65 -5.74 39.09
C PHE A 103 -12.34 -4.96 39.32
N ALA A 104 -11.67 -4.56 38.24
CA ALA A 104 -10.41 -3.81 38.31
C ALA A 104 -10.56 -2.51 39.11
N GLN A 105 -11.64 -1.75 38.87
CA GLN A 105 -11.98 -0.53 39.63
C GLN A 105 -12.10 -0.80 41.13
N GLU A 106 -12.81 -1.87 41.51
CA GLU A 106 -13.01 -2.26 42.90
C GLU A 106 -11.71 -2.72 43.58
N PHE A 107 -10.85 -3.45 42.87
CA PHE A 107 -9.57 -3.93 43.40
C PHE A 107 -8.57 -2.79 43.55
N ILE A 108 -8.49 -1.89 42.58
CA ILE A 108 -7.62 -0.71 42.59
C ILE A 108 -8.07 0.28 43.69
N SER A 109 -9.38 0.46 43.90
CA SER A 109 -9.91 1.34 44.95
C SER A 109 -9.49 0.92 46.36
N ARG A 110 -9.12 -0.35 46.55
CA ARG A 110 -8.57 -0.93 47.78
C ARG A 110 -7.04 -0.90 47.86
N ASP A 111 -6.43 -0.13 46.98
CA ASP A 111 -4.94 -0.07 46.83
C ASP A 111 -4.30 -1.42 46.44
N GLY A 112 -5.07 -2.23 45.73
CA GLY A 112 -4.64 -3.58 45.31
C GLY A 112 -3.45 -3.58 44.37
N HIS A 113 -3.31 -2.54 43.51
CA HIS A 113 -2.15 -2.39 42.62
C HIS A 113 -0.84 -2.21 43.41
N SER A 114 -0.84 -1.39 44.48
CA SER A 114 0.32 -1.19 45.34
C SER A 114 0.72 -2.48 46.10
N LEU A 115 -0.26 -3.29 46.47
CA LEU A 115 -0.02 -4.61 47.04
C LEU A 115 0.74 -5.52 46.07
N LEU A 116 0.37 -5.54 44.79
CA LEU A 116 1.08 -6.31 43.77
C LEU A 116 2.51 -5.79 43.53
N VAL A 117 2.69 -4.48 43.50
CA VAL A 117 4.03 -3.87 43.41
C VAL A 117 4.91 -4.30 44.59
N GLN A 118 4.38 -4.27 45.83
CA GLN A 118 5.11 -4.73 47.04
C GLN A 118 5.51 -6.19 46.91
N ILE A 119 4.67 -7.07 46.41
CA ILE A 119 4.97 -8.49 46.20
C ILE A 119 6.14 -8.66 45.22
N VAL A 120 6.19 -7.89 44.14
CA VAL A 120 7.27 -7.94 43.15
C VAL A 120 8.57 -7.42 43.74
N GLU A 121 8.54 -6.36 44.57
CA GLU A 121 9.73 -5.72 45.17
C GLU A 121 10.30 -6.51 46.34
N ASP A 122 9.45 -7.19 47.13
CA ASP A 122 9.87 -7.84 48.37
C ASP A 122 10.57 -9.19 48.11
N THR A 123 11.86 -9.23 48.44
CA THR A 123 12.70 -10.43 48.29
C THR A 123 12.31 -11.56 49.24
N ARG A 124 11.54 -11.28 50.31
CA ARG A 124 11.10 -12.30 51.30
C ARG A 124 10.11 -13.27 50.68
N TYR A 125 9.34 -12.87 49.69
CA TYR A 125 8.45 -13.74 48.95
C TYR A 125 9.17 -14.71 48.00
N VAL A 126 10.47 -14.46 47.74
CA VAL A 126 11.30 -15.24 46.79
C VAL A 126 12.14 -16.30 47.53
N GLY A 127 12.37 -16.16 48.84
CA GLY A 127 13.41 -16.92 49.56
C GLY A 127 12.95 -18.01 50.52
N ALA A 128 11.67 -18.11 50.88
CA ALA A 128 11.26 -18.94 52.04
C ALA A 128 10.96 -20.41 51.72
N ASP A 129 10.78 -20.82 50.46
CA ASP A 129 10.27 -22.15 50.11
C ASP A 129 11.28 -23.10 49.41
N GLN A 130 12.59 -22.99 49.72
CA GLN A 130 13.60 -23.92 49.19
C GLN A 130 13.58 -25.33 49.79
N VAL A 131 12.65 -25.65 50.71
CA VAL A 131 12.70 -26.92 51.45
C VAL A 131 11.90 -28.07 50.84
N PHE A 132 10.98 -27.82 49.93
CA PHE A 132 10.25 -28.88 49.27
C PHE A 132 10.13 -28.64 47.77
N GLY A 133 10.84 -29.40 46.98
CA GLY A 133 11.01 -29.58 45.54
C GLY A 133 9.86 -29.30 44.53
N VAL A 134 9.01 -28.32 44.76
CA VAL A 134 8.00 -27.86 43.78
C VAL A 134 8.20 -26.36 43.59
N CYS A 135 8.54 -25.99 42.37
CA CYS A 135 8.79 -24.61 41.91
C CYS A 135 7.54 -23.70 42.01
N ARG A 136 7.13 -23.28 43.23
CA ARG A 136 5.95 -22.40 43.43
C ARG A 136 6.28 -20.90 43.27
N VAL A 137 7.49 -20.50 43.57
CA VAL A 137 7.97 -19.10 43.53
C VAL A 137 7.81 -18.49 42.08
N PRO A 138 8.21 -19.18 41.02
CA PRO A 138 8.01 -18.67 39.65
C PRO A 138 6.54 -18.46 39.29
N MET A 139 5.63 -19.30 39.82
CA MET A 139 4.20 -19.20 39.55
C MET A 139 3.55 -18.02 40.29
N VAL A 140 3.94 -17.73 41.52
CA VAL A 140 3.50 -16.54 42.25
C VAL A 140 3.88 -15.27 41.46
N MET A 141 5.12 -15.17 41.02
CA MET A 141 5.60 -14.04 40.27
C MET A 141 4.84 -13.92 38.92
N LEU A 142 4.67 -15.03 38.21
CA LEU A 142 3.89 -15.06 36.92
C LEU A 142 2.48 -14.51 37.13
N HIS A 143 1.72 -15.04 38.08
CA HIS A 143 0.34 -14.61 38.32
C HIS A 143 0.27 -13.17 38.82
N THR A 144 1.24 -12.73 39.65
CA THR A 144 1.33 -11.33 40.13
C THR A 144 1.57 -10.37 38.98
N LEU A 145 2.50 -10.66 38.06
CA LEU A 145 2.81 -9.81 36.93
C LEU A 145 1.67 -9.83 35.90
N THR A 146 1.03 -10.99 35.69
CA THR A 146 -0.14 -11.09 34.79
C THR A 146 -1.29 -10.24 35.33
N ALA A 147 -1.65 -10.41 36.61
CA ALA A 147 -2.71 -9.61 37.23
C ALA A 147 -2.38 -8.11 37.21
N PHE A 148 -1.13 -7.76 37.46
CA PHE A 148 -0.66 -6.37 37.42
C PHE A 148 -0.82 -5.78 36.01
N MET A 149 -0.41 -6.49 34.97
CA MET A 149 -0.54 -6.06 33.57
C MET A 149 -2.01 -5.82 33.20
N GLU A 150 -2.89 -6.81 33.47
CA GLU A 150 -4.33 -6.69 33.20
C GLU A 150 -4.97 -5.48 33.90
N LEU A 151 -4.58 -5.20 35.16
CA LEU A 151 -5.09 -4.04 35.90
C LEU A 151 -4.61 -2.71 35.30
N MET A 152 -3.35 -2.66 34.86
CA MET A 152 -2.77 -1.46 34.28
C MET A 152 -3.34 -1.15 32.88
N ASP A 153 -3.70 -2.16 32.11
CA ASP A 153 -4.27 -2.02 30.77
C ASP A 153 -5.63 -1.31 30.77
N HIS A 154 -6.35 -1.31 31.89
CA HIS A 154 -7.57 -0.50 32.04
C HIS A 154 -7.31 1.02 32.10
N GLY A 155 -6.06 1.46 32.24
CA GLY A 155 -5.69 2.88 32.28
C GLY A 155 -6.17 3.65 33.51
N ILE A 156 -6.56 2.96 34.60
CA ILE A 156 -7.06 3.58 35.84
C ILE A 156 -5.91 4.16 36.66
N VAL A 157 -4.76 3.52 36.61
CA VAL A 157 -3.54 3.91 37.36
C VAL A 157 -2.45 4.31 36.39
N SER A 158 -1.64 5.32 36.78
CA SER A 158 -0.49 5.76 35.97
C SER A 158 0.72 4.86 36.17
N TRP A 159 1.40 4.53 35.09
CA TRP A 159 2.69 3.83 35.08
C TRP A 159 3.82 4.62 35.72
N GLU A 160 3.72 5.96 35.86
CA GLU A 160 4.80 6.84 36.30
C GLU A 160 5.18 6.68 37.77
N ASN A 161 4.34 6.05 38.59
CA ASN A 161 4.52 5.91 40.00
C ASN A 161 5.35 4.66 40.41
N LEU A 162 5.90 3.94 39.43
CA LEU A 162 6.64 2.70 39.66
C LEU A 162 8.11 2.99 40.06
N SER A 163 8.63 2.24 41.05
CA SER A 163 9.98 2.40 41.52
C SER A 163 11.02 1.78 40.57
N SER A 164 12.26 2.26 40.63
CA SER A 164 13.37 1.63 39.93
C SER A 164 13.66 0.19 40.39
N VAL A 165 13.26 -0.17 41.65
CA VAL A 165 13.39 -1.53 42.18
C VAL A 165 12.43 -2.47 41.47
N PHE A 166 11.18 -2.03 41.25
CA PHE A 166 10.17 -2.78 40.48
C PHE A 166 10.72 -3.10 39.08
N ILE A 167 11.22 -2.10 38.36
CA ILE A 167 11.72 -2.26 36.98
C ILE A 167 12.86 -3.29 36.96
N LYS A 168 13.81 -3.23 37.94
CA LYS A 168 14.90 -4.20 38.03
C LYS A 168 14.42 -5.62 38.31
N LYS A 169 13.38 -5.78 39.11
CA LYS A 169 12.78 -7.08 39.41
C LYS A 169 12.06 -7.67 38.23
N VAL A 170 11.27 -6.87 37.53
CA VAL A 170 10.61 -7.26 36.28
C VAL A 170 11.63 -7.70 35.22
N ARG A 171 12.74 -6.95 35.06
CA ARG A 171 13.84 -7.32 34.18
C ARG A 171 14.51 -8.64 34.55
N SER A 172 14.68 -8.94 35.83
CA SER A 172 15.35 -10.15 36.31
C SER A 172 14.48 -11.40 36.26
N ALA A 173 13.41 -11.37 35.44
CA ALA A 173 12.46 -12.43 35.31
C ALA A 173 13.06 -13.77 34.87
N SER A 174 12.56 -14.86 35.43
CA SER A 174 12.91 -16.22 35.00
C SER A 174 12.22 -16.58 33.72
N SER A 175 12.63 -17.68 33.08
CA SER A 175 12.05 -18.16 31.80
C SER A 175 10.53 -18.35 31.84
N THR A 176 9.93 -18.54 33.01
CA THR A 176 8.48 -18.79 33.18
C THR A 176 7.61 -17.55 33.00
N HIS A 177 8.12 -16.36 33.32
CA HIS A 177 7.35 -15.10 33.29
C HIS A 177 7.99 -13.99 32.47
N ILE A 178 9.02 -14.32 31.69
CA ILE A 178 9.76 -13.34 30.88
C ILE A 178 8.86 -12.68 29.81
N ALA A 179 7.89 -13.41 29.24
CA ALA A 179 6.96 -12.85 28.23
C ALA A 179 6.12 -11.72 28.83
N VAL A 180 5.51 -11.93 29.99
CA VAL A 180 4.72 -10.89 30.68
C VAL A 180 5.60 -9.72 31.13
N SER A 181 6.85 -10.00 31.52
CA SER A 181 7.81 -8.95 31.87
C SER A 181 8.14 -8.05 30.67
N LEU A 182 8.25 -8.62 29.48
CA LEU A 182 8.45 -7.85 28.23
C LEU A 182 7.23 -6.99 27.91
N ASP A 183 6.01 -7.50 28.09
CA ASP A 183 4.77 -6.74 27.89
C ASP A 183 4.69 -5.53 28.83
N ILE A 184 4.96 -5.75 30.12
CA ILE A 184 5.00 -4.66 31.12
C ILE A 184 6.00 -3.60 30.70
N MET A 185 7.21 -3.98 30.29
CA MET A 185 8.24 -3.03 29.87
C MET A 185 7.88 -2.30 28.58
N GLU A 186 7.21 -2.95 27.64
CA GLU A 186 6.66 -2.32 26.44
C GLU A 186 5.63 -1.24 26.79
N SER A 187 4.63 -1.57 27.61
CA SER A 187 3.60 -0.63 28.05
C SER A 187 4.19 0.56 28.81
N MET A 188 5.20 0.32 29.64
CA MET A 188 5.91 1.40 30.32
C MET A 188 6.65 2.32 29.35
N VAL A 189 7.31 1.79 28.32
CA VAL A 189 8.01 2.57 27.29
C VAL A 189 7.04 3.46 26.52
N LEU A 190 5.87 2.92 26.19
CA LEU A 190 4.85 3.65 25.42
C LEU A 190 4.11 4.69 26.27
N SER A 191 4.05 4.52 27.60
CA SER A 191 3.30 5.42 28.48
C SER A 191 4.02 6.71 28.84
N SER A 192 5.37 6.72 28.95
CA SER A 192 6.09 7.89 29.42
C SER A 192 7.55 7.93 28.95
N SER A 193 7.99 9.13 28.53
CA SER A 193 9.39 9.38 28.16
C SER A 193 10.38 9.19 29.33
N SER A 194 9.95 9.42 30.57
CA SER A 194 10.74 9.18 31.78
C SER A 194 11.03 7.69 31.96
N LEU A 195 10.00 6.85 31.83
CA LEU A 195 10.11 5.39 31.92
C LEU A 195 10.92 4.82 30.75
N PHE A 196 10.77 5.35 29.54
CA PHE A 196 11.62 5.00 28.41
C PHE A 196 13.10 5.14 28.75
N HIS A 197 13.52 6.26 29.32
CA HIS A 197 14.92 6.49 29.70
C HIS A 197 15.40 5.53 30.78
N GLN A 198 14.54 5.16 31.73
CA GLN A 198 14.88 4.18 32.80
C GLN A 198 15.03 2.77 32.23
N ILE A 199 14.04 2.32 31.41
CA ILE A 199 14.07 0.98 30.82
C ILE A 199 15.23 0.82 29.85
N ARG A 200 15.55 1.86 29.06
CA ARG A 200 16.72 1.85 28.17
C ARG A 200 18.06 1.67 28.90
N LYS A 201 18.15 2.12 30.15
CA LYS A 201 19.35 1.89 30.97
C LYS A 201 19.42 0.47 31.54
N GLU A 202 18.27 -0.13 31.77
CA GLU A 202 18.17 -1.45 32.40
C GLU A 202 18.25 -2.60 31.38
N ILE A 203 17.76 -2.42 30.15
CA ILE A 203 17.74 -3.46 29.12
C ILE A 203 18.83 -3.16 28.10
N THR A 204 19.65 -4.18 27.81
CA THR A 204 20.57 -4.12 26.66
C THR A 204 19.94 -4.72 25.43
N LEU A 205 20.32 -4.21 24.25
CA LEU A 205 19.88 -4.73 22.97
C LEU A 205 20.26 -6.21 22.80
N ASP A 206 21.44 -6.61 23.28
CA ASP A 206 21.92 -8.00 23.22
C ASP A 206 20.98 -8.97 23.95
N GLN A 207 20.37 -8.52 25.07
CA GLN A 207 19.35 -9.32 25.77
C GLN A 207 18.09 -9.51 24.95
N LEU A 208 17.59 -8.45 24.29
CA LEU A 208 16.43 -8.58 23.39
C LEU A 208 16.74 -9.49 22.20
N ILE A 209 17.93 -9.35 21.62
CA ILE A 209 18.40 -10.22 20.53
C ILE A 209 18.46 -11.67 20.99
N SER A 210 18.95 -11.95 22.21
CA SER A 210 19.00 -13.32 22.74
C SER A 210 17.61 -13.95 22.87
N HIS A 211 16.58 -13.16 23.20
CA HIS A 211 15.19 -13.64 23.27
C HIS A 211 14.61 -13.92 21.88
N LEU A 212 15.06 -13.22 20.84
CA LEU A 212 14.67 -13.49 19.46
C LEU A 212 15.30 -14.78 18.91
N GLN A 213 16.39 -15.29 19.53
CA GLN A 213 17.06 -16.53 19.15
C GLN A 213 16.38 -17.79 19.69
N VAL A 214 15.54 -17.64 20.71
CA VAL A 214 14.82 -18.77 21.32
C VAL A 214 13.69 -19.21 20.39
N SER A 215 13.53 -20.52 20.17
CA SER A 215 12.47 -21.09 19.33
C SER A 215 11.05 -21.01 19.94
N ASN A 216 10.80 -20.04 20.80
CA ASN A 216 9.49 -19.75 21.40
C ASN A 216 8.86 -18.54 20.69
N GLN A 217 7.84 -18.78 19.87
CA GLN A 217 7.20 -17.77 19.05
C GLN A 217 6.59 -16.62 19.89
N LEU A 218 5.96 -16.93 21.03
CA LEU A 218 5.39 -15.92 21.92
C LEU A 218 6.48 -14.99 22.46
N LEU A 219 7.60 -15.56 22.91
CA LEU A 219 8.72 -14.78 23.45
C LEU A 219 9.37 -13.91 22.36
N GLN A 220 9.52 -14.44 21.15
CA GLN A 220 10.02 -13.69 20.01
C GLN A 220 9.12 -12.49 19.70
N THR A 221 7.79 -12.69 19.69
CA THR A 221 6.82 -11.62 19.42
C THR A 221 6.89 -10.52 20.48
N LYS A 222 6.93 -10.88 21.78
CA LYS A 222 7.00 -9.90 22.87
C LYS A 222 8.34 -9.15 22.90
N ALA A 223 9.44 -9.84 22.62
CA ALA A 223 10.75 -9.18 22.49
C ALA A 223 10.80 -8.20 21.30
N MET A 224 10.14 -8.56 20.18
CA MET A 224 10.03 -7.69 19.01
C MET A 224 9.15 -6.48 19.31
N ALA A 225 8.03 -6.66 20.01
CA ALA A 225 7.13 -5.60 20.43
C ALA A 225 7.86 -4.54 21.27
N LEU A 226 8.57 -4.95 22.31
CA LEU A 226 9.38 -4.04 23.13
C LEU A 226 10.48 -3.35 22.30
N LEU A 227 11.10 -4.06 21.38
CA LEU A 227 12.09 -3.48 20.47
C LEU A 227 11.48 -2.38 19.63
N MET A 228 10.28 -2.61 19.07
CA MET A 228 9.56 -1.62 18.26
C MET A 228 9.14 -0.41 19.10
N ALA A 229 8.63 -0.61 20.30
CA ALA A 229 8.29 0.46 21.23
C ALA A 229 9.51 1.36 21.54
N LEU A 230 10.67 0.75 21.84
CA LEU A 230 11.91 1.48 22.08
C LEU A 230 12.38 2.29 20.85
N LEU A 231 12.18 1.77 19.65
CA LEU A 231 12.55 2.46 18.40
C LEU A 231 11.63 3.64 18.08
N GLN A 232 10.34 3.46 18.26
CA GLN A 232 9.34 4.50 17.99
C GLN A 232 9.50 5.66 18.97
N THR A 233 9.58 5.38 20.25
CA THR A 233 9.75 6.40 21.30
C THR A 233 11.08 7.15 21.17
N ALA A 234 12.17 6.47 20.80
CA ALA A 234 13.45 7.12 20.54
C ALA A 234 13.37 8.13 19.36
N GLY A 235 12.59 7.83 18.34
CA GLY A 235 12.36 8.73 17.20
C GLY A 235 11.60 10.01 17.55
N GLU A 236 10.66 9.94 18.50
CA GLU A 236 9.85 11.10 18.95
C GLU A 236 10.61 12.01 19.91
N THR A 237 11.36 11.44 20.87
CA THR A 237 12.16 12.22 21.83
C THR A 237 13.32 12.95 21.16
N ASP A 238 13.91 12.41 20.11
CA ASP A 238 14.98 13.08 19.35
C ASP A 238 14.48 14.24 18.48
N ARG A 239 13.20 14.26 18.06
CA ARG A 239 12.61 15.40 17.35
C ARG A 239 12.47 16.64 18.21
N SER A 240 12.30 16.47 19.53
CA SER A 240 12.24 17.58 20.50
C SER A 240 13.61 18.16 20.87
N LEU A 241 14.71 17.48 20.50
CA LEU A 241 16.10 17.83 20.84
C LEU A 241 16.97 18.10 19.59
N GLU A 242 16.39 18.69 18.55
CA GLU A 242 17.03 18.82 17.20
C GLU A 242 18.37 19.56 17.16
N ASN A 243 18.84 20.13 18.29
CA ASN A 243 20.08 20.91 18.31
C ASN A 243 21.32 20.22 18.89
N SER A 244 21.26 18.93 19.31
CA SER A 244 22.42 18.33 19.99
C SER A 244 22.83 16.90 19.59
N CYS A 245 22.09 16.13 18.81
CA CYS A 245 22.31 14.69 18.76
C CYS A 245 22.17 13.99 17.41
N SER A 246 22.93 14.39 16.39
CA SER A 246 23.17 13.54 15.20
C SER A 246 23.93 12.23 15.52
N GLY A 247 24.48 12.11 16.72
CA GLY A 247 25.26 10.97 17.19
C GLY A 247 24.44 9.84 17.85
N ILE A 248 23.24 10.14 18.40
CA ILE A 248 22.49 9.16 19.23
C ILE A 248 21.60 8.26 18.35
N LYS A 249 20.98 8.80 17.29
CA LYS A 249 20.25 7.99 16.28
C LYS A 249 21.13 6.88 15.68
N LYS A 250 22.37 7.21 15.38
CA LYS A 250 23.35 6.24 14.87
C LYS A 250 23.73 5.17 15.88
N LYS A 251 23.75 5.45 17.20
CA LYS A 251 24.15 4.48 18.23
C LYS A 251 23.04 3.52 18.64
N VAL A 252 21.77 3.92 18.62
CA VAL A 252 20.64 3.05 19.01
C VAL A 252 20.10 2.26 17.84
N LEU A 253 20.01 2.88 16.66
CA LEU A 253 19.53 2.23 15.43
C LEU A 253 20.62 1.38 14.76
N SER A 254 21.90 1.71 14.93
CA SER A 254 23.01 1.02 14.26
C SER A 254 23.05 -0.49 14.51
N PRO A 255 22.91 -1.03 15.75
CA PRO A 255 22.93 -2.47 15.97
C PRO A 255 21.69 -3.20 15.43
N ILE A 256 20.51 -2.55 15.44
CA ILE A 256 19.24 -3.12 14.98
C ILE A 256 19.16 -3.10 13.45
N ILE A 257 19.71 -2.05 12.84
CA ILE A 257 19.81 -1.91 11.39
C ILE A 257 20.87 -2.85 10.82
N VAL A 258 21.89 -3.18 11.60
CA VAL A 258 23.07 -3.98 11.18
C VAL A 258 22.77 -5.48 11.07
N THR A 259 21.59 -6.00 11.55
CA THR A 259 21.31 -7.44 11.47
C THR A 259 19.94 -7.81 10.88
N PRO A 260 19.58 -7.31 9.69
CA PRO A 260 18.38 -7.82 8.99
C PRO A 260 18.49 -9.32 8.73
N GLU A 261 19.66 -9.79 8.41
CA GLU A 261 19.97 -11.20 8.19
C GLU A 261 19.67 -12.07 9.42
N PHE A 262 19.89 -11.53 10.63
CA PHE A 262 19.52 -12.17 11.88
C PHE A 262 17.99 -12.38 12.02
N VAL A 263 17.20 -11.35 11.74
CA VAL A 263 15.73 -11.41 11.76
C VAL A 263 15.24 -12.40 10.70
N PHE A 264 15.87 -12.39 9.53
CA PHE A 264 15.55 -13.31 8.45
C PHE A 264 15.79 -14.77 8.84
N GLN A 265 16.96 -15.07 9.40
CA GLN A 265 17.33 -16.46 9.75
C GLN A 265 16.55 -17.00 10.94
N ASN A 266 16.34 -16.20 12.00
CA ASN A 266 15.77 -16.67 13.25
C ASN A 266 14.25 -16.55 13.35
N ILE A 267 13.63 -15.62 12.60
CA ILE A 267 12.18 -15.39 12.66
C ILE A 267 11.50 -15.84 11.37
N ILE A 268 11.97 -15.35 10.23
CA ILE A 268 11.27 -15.59 8.95
C ILE A 268 11.53 -17.00 8.42
N HIS A 269 12.76 -17.48 8.50
CA HIS A 269 13.15 -18.77 7.95
C HIS A 269 12.87 -19.93 8.90
N SER A 270 12.92 -19.72 10.21
CA SER A 270 12.74 -20.78 11.22
C SER A 270 11.27 -21.08 11.53
N SER A 271 10.37 -20.11 11.33
CA SER A 271 8.94 -20.26 11.58
C SER A 271 8.22 -20.63 10.29
N GLY A 272 7.53 -21.76 10.26
CA GLY A 272 6.78 -22.22 9.08
C GLY A 272 5.67 -21.25 8.65
N SER A 273 5.07 -20.51 9.57
CA SER A 273 4.18 -19.36 9.35
C SER A 273 4.40 -18.31 10.43
N VAL A 274 4.55 -17.06 10.01
CA VAL A 274 4.66 -15.91 10.92
C VAL A 274 3.26 -15.51 11.36
N GLY A 275 3.01 -15.41 12.68
CA GLY A 275 1.73 -14.95 13.22
C GLY A 275 1.45 -13.48 12.89
N ASP A 276 0.18 -13.07 12.94
CA ASP A 276 -0.25 -11.72 12.51
C ASP A 276 0.42 -10.59 13.32
N GLU A 277 0.58 -10.76 14.62
CA GLU A 277 1.24 -9.79 15.50
C GLU A 277 2.73 -9.63 15.13
N MET A 278 3.45 -10.72 14.91
CA MET A 278 4.83 -10.68 14.45
C MET A 278 4.94 -10.08 13.04
N ALA A 279 3.99 -10.38 12.15
CA ALA A 279 3.94 -9.79 10.81
C ALA A 279 3.78 -8.26 10.86
N HIS A 280 2.98 -7.75 11.81
CA HIS A 280 2.87 -6.33 12.09
C HIS A 280 4.21 -5.73 12.56
N HIS A 281 4.89 -6.35 13.50
CA HIS A 281 6.19 -5.87 13.97
C HIS A 281 7.26 -5.86 12.87
N LEU A 282 7.27 -6.88 12.02
CA LEU A 282 8.17 -6.92 10.85
C LEU A 282 7.84 -5.81 9.84
N TYR A 283 6.55 -5.53 9.62
CA TYR A 283 6.12 -4.41 8.78
C TYR A 283 6.57 -3.07 9.35
N VAL A 284 6.40 -2.84 10.66
CA VAL A 284 6.85 -1.61 11.32
C VAL A 284 8.37 -1.45 11.24
N LEU A 285 9.13 -2.52 11.50
CA LEU A 285 10.60 -2.51 11.39
C LEU A 285 11.06 -2.18 9.96
N GLN A 286 10.41 -2.77 8.95
CA GLN A 286 10.64 -2.45 7.53
C GLN A 286 10.38 -0.96 7.25
N SER A 287 9.25 -0.42 7.72
CA SER A 287 8.88 0.99 7.52
C SER A 287 9.89 1.93 8.18
N VAL A 288 10.28 1.69 9.45
CA VAL A 288 11.29 2.48 10.17
C VAL A 288 12.61 2.49 9.40
N ARG A 289 13.06 1.34 8.91
CA ARG A 289 14.30 1.23 8.14
C ARG A 289 14.24 1.97 6.80
N LEU A 290 13.12 1.87 6.08
CA LEU A 290 12.91 2.58 4.82
C LEU A 290 12.85 4.11 5.03
N ASN A 291 12.27 4.56 6.12
CA ASN A 291 12.17 5.99 6.43
C ASN A 291 13.52 6.64 6.76
N LEU A 292 14.58 5.86 6.97
CA LEU A 292 15.95 6.40 7.01
C LEU A 292 16.42 6.98 5.65
N LEU A 293 15.77 6.59 4.56
CA LEU A 293 16.03 7.11 3.21
C LEU A 293 15.28 8.42 2.92
N GLU A 294 14.26 8.74 3.74
CA GLU A 294 13.41 9.93 3.55
C GLU A 294 14.20 11.25 3.45
N PRO A 295 15.22 11.54 4.30
CA PRO A 295 15.99 12.78 4.17
C PRO A 295 16.67 12.91 2.80
N ARG A 296 17.18 11.80 2.25
CA ARG A 296 17.79 11.78 0.91
C ARG A 296 16.74 11.96 -0.19
N MET A 297 15.56 11.41 -0.02
CA MET A 297 14.43 11.53 -0.94
C MET A 297 13.90 12.98 -1.01
N LYS A 298 13.89 13.70 0.12
CA LYS A 298 13.40 15.08 0.24
C LYS A 298 14.47 16.14 -0.06
N THR A 299 15.73 15.79 -0.21
CA THR A 299 16.79 16.75 -0.47
C THR A 299 16.97 16.93 -1.99
N PRO A 300 16.74 18.15 -2.53
CA PRO A 300 16.96 18.43 -3.93
C PRO A 300 18.47 18.43 -4.27
N LEU A 301 18.81 18.15 -5.52
CA LEU A 301 20.16 18.34 -6.01
C LEU A 301 20.38 19.83 -6.22
N ASP A 302 21.13 20.46 -5.30
CA ASP A 302 21.60 21.83 -5.47
C ASP A 302 23.02 21.83 -6.01
N SER A 303 23.23 22.46 -7.16
CA SER A 303 24.53 22.59 -7.80
C SER A 303 25.53 23.39 -6.98
N PHE A 304 25.07 24.17 -5.99
CA PHE A 304 25.88 25.08 -5.19
C PHE A 304 26.25 24.57 -3.79
N ASN A 305 25.68 23.46 -3.34
CA ASN A 305 25.84 22.99 -1.96
C ASN A 305 27.13 22.16 -1.79
N GLN A 306 28.02 22.55 -0.85
CA GLN A 306 29.32 21.92 -0.57
C GLN A 306 29.23 20.46 -0.07
N VAL A 307 28.10 20.01 0.48
CA VAL A 307 27.85 18.62 0.87
C VAL A 307 27.89 17.67 -0.35
N CYS A 308 27.68 18.20 -1.54
CA CYS A 308 27.84 17.48 -2.80
C CYS A 308 29.30 17.31 -3.26
N SER A 309 30.31 17.85 -2.57
CA SER A 309 31.69 17.83 -3.08
C SER A 309 32.32 16.44 -3.17
N HIS A 310 31.91 15.49 -2.29
CA HIS A 310 32.35 14.10 -2.39
C HIS A 310 31.51 13.34 -3.45
N SER A 311 30.22 13.59 -3.52
CA SER A 311 29.36 13.11 -4.61
C SER A 311 29.69 13.80 -5.95
N LYS A 312 30.18 15.04 -5.94
CA LYS A 312 30.63 15.74 -7.17
C LYS A 312 31.86 15.10 -7.83
N ARG A 313 32.80 14.52 -7.10
CA ARG A 313 33.92 13.77 -7.70
C ARG A 313 33.45 12.46 -8.33
N LEU A 314 32.56 11.72 -7.68
CA LEU A 314 31.92 10.55 -8.25
C LEU A 314 30.92 10.96 -9.38
N CYS A 315 30.13 12.01 -9.16
CA CYS A 315 29.23 12.58 -10.17
C CYS A 315 30.00 13.12 -11.39
N SER A 316 31.14 13.80 -11.23
CA SER A 316 31.88 14.28 -12.41
C SER A 316 32.51 13.14 -13.22
N GLN A 317 32.88 12.04 -12.60
CA GLN A 317 33.30 10.83 -13.31
C GLN A 317 32.10 10.11 -13.95
N THR A 318 30.97 10.01 -13.25
CA THR A 318 29.75 9.39 -13.76
C THR A 318 28.99 10.34 -14.72
N LEU A 319 28.99 11.65 -14.45
CA LEU A 319 28.45 12.70 -15.34
C LEU A 319 29.26 12.90 -16.60
N ASN A 320 30.61 12.74 -16.58
CA ASN A 320 31.40 12.76 -17.82
C ASN A 320 31.08 11.57 -18.74
N LEU A 321 30.67 10.41 -18.16
CA LEU A 321 30.11 9.30 -18.93
C LEU A 321 28.63 9.58 -19.32
N CYS A 322 27.91 10.38 -18.54
CA CYS A 322 26.50 10.72 -18.78
C CYS A 322 26.31 11.96 -19.69
N ASN A 323 27.34 12.81 -19.93
CA ASN A 323 27.19 14.01 -20.76
C ASN A 323 26.70 13.72 -22.19
N TYR A 324 26.89 12.51 -22.69
CA TYR A 324 26.30 12.07 -23.97
C TYR A 324 24.82 11.75 -23.88
N PHE A 325 24.29 11.44 -22.66
CA PHE A 325 22.88 11.05 -22.43
C PHE A 325 22.00 12.17 -21.89
N PHE A 326 22.60 13.27 -21.41
CA PHE A 326 21.87 14.43 -20.89
C PHE A 326 21.34 15.37 -21.97
N LEU A 327 21.59 15.07 -23.24
CA LEU A 327 21.19 15.95 -24.36
C LEU A 327 19.67 16.05 -24.60
N LEU A 328 18.83 15.22 -23.92
CA LEU A 328 17.38 15.21 -24.13
C LEU A 328 16.55 15.58 -22.90
N CYS A 329 17.13 15.76 -21.72
CA CYS A 329 16.45 16.22 -20.51
C CYS A 329 17.30 17.29 -19.85
N ASN A 330 16.68 18.27 -19.23
CA ASN A 330 17.39 19.28 -18.45
C ASN A 330 17.73 18.69 -17.07
N PRO A 331 18.95 18.11 -16.87
CA PRO A 331 19.24 17.28 -15.68
C PRO A 331 19.14 18.06 -14.39
N GLY A 332 19.39 19.38 -14.44
CA GLY A 332 19.28 20.27 -13.29
C GLY A 332 17.87 20.44 -12.80
N GLN A 333 16.90 20.44 -13.71
CA GLN A 333 15.47 20.55 -13.33
C GLN A 333 14.90 19.22 -12.85
N ASP A 334 15.23 18.12 -13.51
CA ASP A 334 14.67 16.81 -13.20
C ASP A 334 15.22 16.25 -11.87
N LEU A 335 16.50 16.44 -11.57
CA LEU A 335 17.12 16.06 -10.30
C LEU A 335 16.83 17.05 -9.15
N GLY A 336 16.37 18.26 -9.48
CA GLY A 336 15.89 19.25 -8.51
C GLY A 336 14.53 18.90 -7.93
N ARG A 337 13.76 18.00 -8.58
CA ARG A 337 12.44 17.57 -8.09
C ARG A 337 12.57 16.68 -6.88
N THR A 338 11.73 16.92 -5.88
CA THR A 338 11.60 16.10 -4.67
C THR A 338 10.15 15.71 -4.45
N PRO A 339 9.85 14.45 -4.20
CA PRO A 339 10.71 13.28 -4.36
C PRO A 339 11.05 12.99 -5.84
N PRO A 340 12.09 12.21 -6.19
CA PRO A 340 12.94 11.39 -5.31
C PRO A 340 14.26 12.07 -4.87
N GLY A 341 14.57 13.31 -5.30
CA GLY A 341 15.73 14.08 -4.88
C GLY A 341 17.06 13.36 -5.06
N LEU A 342 17.98 13.54 -4.08
CA LEU A 342 19.31 12.92 -4.11
C LEU A 342 19.30 11.39 -4.13
N LEU A 343 18.20 10.75 -3.70
CA LEU A 343 18.09 9.30 -3.70
C LEU A 343 18.17 8.71 -5.10
N ALA A 344 17.63 9.41 -6.12
CA ALA A 344 17.77 8.99 -7.51
C ALA A 344 19.23 8.98 -7.98
N LEU A 345 20.01 9.95 -7.53
CA LEU A 345 21.44 10.00 -7.84
C LEU A 345 22.21 8.87 -7.16
N ASP A 346 21.86 8.56 -5.90
CA ASP A 346 22.49 7.47 -5.17
C ASP A 346 22.25 6.12 -5.85
N THR A 347 21.03 5.84 -6.30
CA THR A 347 20.68 4.60 -7.02
C THR A 347 21.36 4.49 -8.38
N MET A 348 21.41 5.57 -9.16
CA MET A 348 22.14 5.62 -10.45
C MET A 348 23.64 5.38 -10.26
N THR A 349 24.24 6.06 -9.27
CA THR A 349 25.68 5.92 -8.97
C THR A 349 25.99 4.49 -8.49
N TYR A 350 25.13 3.92 -7.66
CA TYR A 350 25.28 2.54 -7.23
C TYR A 350 25.23 1.56 -8.41
N PHE A 351 24.28 1.71 -9.32
CA PHE A 351 24.18 0.86 -10.51
C PHE A 351 25.41 0.94 -11.38
N ALA A 352 25.87 2.16 -11.70
CA ALA A 352 27.06 2.36 -12.55
C ALA A 352 28.34 1.81 -11.92
N SER A 353 28.49 1.91 -10.58
CA SER A 353 29.70 1.46 -9.88
C SER A 353 29.68 -0.04 -9.55
N ARG A 354 28.53 -0.59 -9.18
CA ARG A 354 28.40 -1.98 -8.75
C ARG A 354 28.23 -2.95 -9.92
N TYR A 355 27.56 -2.50 -10.98
CA TYR A 355 27.25 -3.30 -12.17
C TYR A 355 27.69 -2.59 -13.45
N PRO A 356 29.01 -2.28 -13.63
CA PRO A 356 29.51 -1.48 -14.75
C PRO A 356 29.21 -2.11 -16.11
N ASP A 357 29.25 -3.44 -16.22
CA ASP A 357 28.96 -4.13 -17.49
C ASP A 357 27.48 -4.01 -17.87
N ALA A 358 26.56 -4.11 -16.89
CA ALA A 358 25.15 -3.94 -17.13
C ALA A 358 24.81 -2.49 -17.49
N TYR A 359 25.44 -1.54 -16.81
CA TYR A 359 25.34 -0.12 -17.13
C TYR A 359 25.84 0.19 -18.54
N SER A 360 27.07 -0.25 -18.88
CA SER A 360 27.65 -0.05 -20.22
C SER A 360 26.80 -0.67 -21.32
N ARG A 361 26.27 -1.86 -21.08
CA ARG A 361 25.32 -2.53 -22.00
C ARG A 361 24.07 -1.71 -22.22
N PHE A 362 23.44 -1.24 -21.13
CA PHE A 362 22.25 -0.38 -21.20
C PHE A 362 22.53 0.86 -22.06
N VAL A 363 23.66 1.54 -21.78
CA VAL A 363 24.08 2.72 -22.50
C VAL A 363 24.30 2.41 -23.98
N LEU A 364 25.10 1.42 -24.32
CA LEU A 364 25.41 1.04 -25.71
C LEU A 364 24.17 0.63 -26.51
N GLU A 365 23.26 -0.12 -25.89
CA GLU A 365 22.02 -0.57 -26.54
C GLU A 365 21.06 0.57 -26.88
N ASN A 366 21.13 1.69 -26.17
CA ASN A 366 20.24 2.83 -26.37
C ASN A 366 20.94 4.02 -27.12
N SER A 367 22.28 4.13 -27.12
CA SER A 367 22.98 5.22 -27.79
C SER A 367 23.28 4.98 -29.29
N SER A 368 23.21 3.73 -29.73
CA SER A 368 23.52 3.35 -31.12
C SER A 368 22.30 3.29 -32.04
N ARG A 369 21.12 3.66 -31.56
CA ARG A 369 19.88 3.63 -32.32
C ARG A 369 19.60 4.99 -32.95
N GLU A 370 19.48 5.01 -34.26
CA GLU A 370 18.98 6.16 -35.03
C GLU A 370 17.45 6.26 -35.00
N ASP A 371 16.79 5.38 -34.28
CA ASP A 371 15.33 5.30 -34.19
C ASP A 371 14.79 5.97 -32.91
N LYS A 372 13.53 6.37 -32.96
CA LYS A 372 12.79 7.03 -31.85
C LYS A 372 12.56 6.13 -30.62
N HIS A 373 13.16 4.95 -30.58
CA HIS A 373 12.93 3.90 -29.58
C HIS A 373 14.00 3.84 -28.48
N GLU A 374 14.74 4.91 -28.26
CA GLU A 374 15.71 4.98 -27.18
C GLU A 374 15.05 5.03 -25.81
N CYS A 375 15.51 4.17 -24.88
CA CYS A 375 15.12 4.25 -23.49
C CYS A 375 15.96 5.30 -22.76
N PRO A 376 15.37 6.41 -22.28
CA PRO A 376 16.13 7.52 -21.66
C PRO A 376 16.58 7.12 -20.25
N PHE A 377 17.90 6.85 -20.06
CA PHE A 377 18.43 6.35 -18.80
C PHE A 377 18.14 7.25 -17.60
N ALA A 378 18.45 8.55 -17.70
CA ALA A 378 18.28 9.48 -16.58
C ALA A 378 16.82 9.64 -16.16
N ARG A 379 15.93 9.95 -17.11
CA ARG A 379 14.48 10.09 -16.87
C ARG A 379 13.89 8.78 -16.30
N SER A 380 14.26 7.65 -16.89
CA SER A 380 13.82 6.33 -16.44
C SER A 380 14.29 6.02 -15.02
N SER A 381 15.53 6.37 -14.68
CA SER A 381 16.10 6.15 -13.34
C SER A 381 15.43 7.00 -12.27
N ILE A 382 15.17 8.28 -12.55
CA ILE A 382 14.48 9.20 -11.64
C ILE A 382 13.06 8.69 -11.39
N GLN A 383 12.31 8.38 -12.45
CA GLN A 383 10.94 7.91 -12.34
C GLN A 383 10.85 6.53 -11.69
N LEU A 384 11.79 5.63 -11.98
CA LEU A 384 11.87 4.32 -11.34
C LEU A 384 12.15 4.43 -9.84
N THR A 385 13.10 5.30 -9.45
CA THR A 385 13.37 5.54 -8.03
C THR A 385 12.13 6.08 -7.32
N LEU A 386 11.42 7.05 -7.93
CA LEU A 386 10.14 7.53 -7.39
C LEU A 386 9.12 6.40 -7.26
N THR A 387 8.96 5.60 -8.30
CA THR A 387 8.05 4.44 -8.31
C THR A 387 8.38 3.43 -7.20
N LEU A 388 9.67 3.15 -6.97
CA LEU A 388 10.10 2.29 -5.87
C LEU A 388 9.82 2.93 -4.50
N CYS A 389 10.05 4.23 -4.33
CA CYS A 389 9.70 4.95 -3.10
C CYS A 389 8.21 4.85 -2.80
N GLU A 390 7.34 5.00 -3.80
CA GLU A 390 5.89 4.88 -3.66
C GLU A 390 5.44 3.45 -3.33
N ILE A 391 5.97 2.43 -4.04
CA ILE A 391 5.64 1.03 -3.77
C ILE A 391 6.05 0.64 -2.34
N LEU A 392 7.21 1.11 -1.89
CA LEU A 392 7.78 0.80 -0.58
C LEU A 392 7.32 1.77 0.52
N ARG A 393 6.51 2.78 0.17
CA ARG A 393 5.95 3.79 1.08
C ARG A 393 7.01 4.53 1.90
N ILE A 394 8.12 4.92 1.27
CA ILE A 394 9.20 5.64 1.94
C ILE A 394 8.70 7.05 2.31
N GLY A 395 8.85 7.44 3.59
CA GLY A 395 8.39 8.72 4.12
C GLY A 395 6.95 8.70 4.63
N GLU A 396 6.25 7.55 4.57
CA GLU A 396 4.95 7.38 5.19
C GLU A 396 5.09 6.77 6.60
N PRO A 397 4.29 7.22 7.59
CA PRO A 397 4.25 6.56 8.89
C PRO A 397 3.66 5.15 8.74
N PRO A 398 4.12 4.17 9.53
CA PRO A 398 3.54 2.83 9.50
C PRO A 398 2.07 2.87 9.93
N SER A 399 1.23 2.13 9.22
CA SER A 399 -0.19 1.97 9.58
C SER A 399 -0.32 1.10 10.83
N GLU A 400 -1.22 1.45 11.74
CA GLU A 400 -1.49 0.69 12.98
C GLU A 400 -1.95 -0.75 12.71
N THR A 401 -2.64 -1.00 11.60
CA THR A 401 -3.14 -2.32 11.21
C THR A 401 -2.31 -2.99 10.10
N GLY A 402 -1.22 -2.36 9.67
CA GLY A 402 -0.39 -2.85 8.58
C GLY A 402 0.37 -4.13 8.96
N SER A 403 0.32 -5.17 8.13
CA SER A 403 1.05 -6.43 8.31
C SER A 403 1.81 -6.89 7.06
N ASN A 404 1.83 -6.04 6.03
CA ASN A 404 2.43 -6.41 4.75
C ASN A 404 3.94 -6.10 4.72
N TYR A 405 4.73 -7.03 5.24
CA TYR A 405 6.19 -6.99 5.13
C TYR A 405 6.70 -7.84 3.96
N HIS A 406 7.89 -7.52 3.49
CA HIS A 406 8.58 -8.24 2.41
C HIS A 406 9.82 -8.94 2.96
N PRO A 407 9.90 -10.28 2.97
CA PRO A 407 11.05 -11.03 3.52
C PRO A 407 12.39 -10.61 2.94
N ILE A 408 12.44 -10.24 1.67
CA ILE A 408 13.64 -9.79 0.96
C ILE A 408 14.31 -8.58 1.65
N PHE A 409 13.55 -7.76 2.41
CA PHE A 409 14.08 -6.61 3.16
C PHE A 409 15.04 -7.01 4.28
N PHE A 410 14.87 -8.20 4.79
CA PHE A 410 15.68 -8.73 5.87
C PHE A 410 16.86 -9.56 5.37
N ALA A 411 16.94 -9.80 4.06
CA ALA A 411 18.02 -10.56 3.44
C ALA A 411 19.16 -9.70 2.88
N GLN A 412 18.98 -8.36 2.83
CA GLN A 412 19.93 -7.46 2.16
C GLN A 412 20.05 -6.10 2.87
N ASP A 413 21.26 -5.56 2.97
CA ASP A 413 21.52 -4.26 3.61
C ASP A 413 21.17 -3.06 2.72
N ARG A 414 21.38 -3.18 1.42
CA ARG A 414 21.14 -2.13 0.41
C ARG A 414 20.04 -2.53 -0.55
N LEU A 415 18.88 -2.84 0.00
CA LEU A 415 17.82 -3.43 -0.79
C LEU A 415 17.28 -2.47 -1.86
N LEU A 416 17.09 -1.18 -1.56
CA LEU A 416 16.55 -0.24 -2.53
C LEU A 416 17.45 -0.14 -3.75
N GLU A 417 18.77 -0.03 -3.54
CA GLU A 417 19.76 0.07 -4.60
C GLU A 417 19.83 -1.22 -5.43
N GLU A 418 19.77 -2.37 -4.78
CA GLU A 418 19.76 -3.66 -5.48
C GLU A 418 18.46 -3.88 -6.26
N LEU A 419 17.30 -3.54 -5.68
CA LEU A 419 16.02 -3.57 -6.40
C LEU A 419 16.06 -2.62 -7.60
N PHE A 420 16.59 -1.40 -7.43
CA PHE A 420 16.76 -0.48 -8.53
C PHE A 420 17.61 -1.10 -9.66
N CYS A 421 18.73 -1.73 -9.34
CA CYS A 421 19.62 -2.35 -10.33
C CYS A 421 18.92 -3.47 -11.14
N ILE A 422 18.03 -4.23 -10.52
CA ILE A 422 17.22 -5.24 -11.20
C ILE A 422 16.13 -4.56 -12.05
N CYS A 423 15.42 -3.59 -11.46
CA CYS A 423 14.26 -2.97 -12.07
C CYS A 423 14.63 -2.01 -13.24
N ILE A 424 15.79 -1.39 -13.25
CA ILE A 424 16.24 -0.56 -14.39
C ILE A 424 16.54 -1.44 -15.61
N GLN A 425 17.08 -2.64 -15.41
CA GLN A 425 17.28 -3.62 -16.48
C GLN A 425 15.94 -4.18 -16.97
N LEU A 426 14.99 -4.45 -16.06
CA LEU A 426 13.62 -4.82 -16.39
C LEU A 426 12.93 -3.75 -17.23
N LEU A 427 13.07 -2.48 -16.86
CA LEU A 427 12.50 -1.35 -17.59
C LEU A 427 13.02 -1.31 -19.03
N ASN A 428 14.33 -1.43 -19.23
CA ASN A 428 14.94 -1.49 -20.57
C ASN A 428 14.42 -2.69 -21.39
N LYS A 429 14.24 -3.84 -20.74
CA LYS A 429 13.65 -5.03 -21.37
C LYS A 429 12.20 -4.78 -21.79
N THR A 430 11.37 -4.27 -20.88
CA THR A 430 9.95 -3.97 -21.12
C THR A 430 9.80 -2.89 -22.20
N TRP A 431 10.66 -1.86 -22.20
CA TRP A 431 10.74 -0.84 -23.24
C TRP A 431 10.88 -1.46 -24.63
N LYS A 432 11.79 -2.42 -24.76
CA LYS A 432 12.02 -3.14 -26.03
C LYS A 432 10.87 -4.05 -26.41
N GLU A 433 10.30 -4.77 -25.44
CA GLU A 433 9.15 -5.66 -25.66
C GLU A 433 7.93 -4.88 -26.17
N MET A 434 7.69 -3.69 -25.63
CA MET A 434 6.62 -2.80 -26.04
C MET A 434 6.93 -2.01 -27.33
N ARG A 435 8.17 -2.02 -27.79
CA ARG A 435 8.68 -1.13 -28.87
C ARG A 435 8.32 0.33 -28.60
N ALA A 436 8.51 0.74 -27.35
CA ALA A 436 8.05 2.01 -26.85
C ALA A 436 8.81 3.19 -27.47
N THR A 437 8.13 4.32 -27.59
CA THR A 437 8.68 5.63 -27.90
C THR A 437 8.64 6.53 -26.68
N GLN A 438 9.14 7.76 -26.79
CA GLN A 438 9.05 8.74 -25.69
C GLN A 438 7.61 9.06 -25.27
N GLU A 439 6.65 8.93 -26.18
CA GLU A 439 5.22 9.12 -25.91
C GLU A 439 4.62 7.99 -25.07
N ASP A 440 5.21 6.80 -25.13
CA ASP A 440 4.77 5.63 -24.39
C ASP A 440 5.41 5.51 -23.00
N PHE A 441 6.22 6.49 -22.60
CA PHE A 441 6.99 6.46 -21.36
C PHE A 441 6.13 6.09 -20.13
N ASP A 442 5.01 6.76 -19.95
CA ASP A 442 4.13 6.54 -18.80
C ASP A 442 3.46 5.15 -18.84
N LYS A 443 3.15 4.65 -20.03
CA LYS A 443 2.60 3.28 -20.19
C LYS A 443 3.63 2.23 -19.81
N VAL A 444 4.89 2.41 -20.21
CA VAL A 444 5.98 1.51 -19.82
C VAL A 444 6.17 1.54 -18.31
N MET A 445 6.20 2.73 -17.71
CA MET A 445 6.33 2.87 -16.25
C MET A 445 5.19 2.20 -15.49
N GLN A 446 3.95 2.27 -15.99
CA GLN A 446 2.81 1.55 -15.41
C GLN A 446 2.98 0.02 -15.47
N VAL A 447 3.46 -0.50 -16.59
CA VAL A 447 3.73 -1.94 -16.75
C VAL A 447 4.85 -2.38 -15.79
N VAL A 448 5.95 -1.64 -15.73
CA VAL A 448 7.07 -1.92 -14.81
C VAL A 448 6.63 -1.85 -13.35
N ARG A 449 5.84 -0.85 -12.98
CA ARG A 449 5.25 -0.74 -11.63
C ARG A 449 4.43 -1.99 -11.28
N GLU A 450 3.61 -2.45 -12.20
CA GLU A 450 2.78 -3.64 -12.01
C GLU A 450 3.63 -4.90 -11.88
N GLN A 451 4.65 -5.08 -12.73
CA GLN A 451 5.59 -6.20 -12.63
C GLN A 451 6.27 -6.26 -11.25
N ILE A 452 6.75 -5.11 -10.76
CA ILE A 452 7.41 -4.98 -9.44
C ILE A 452 6.40 -5.29 -8.32
N THR A 453 5.23 -4.66 -8.33
CA THR A 453 4.21 -4.80 -7.28
C THR A 453 3.72 -6.25 -7.18
N ARG A 454 3.40 -6.89 -8.30
CA ARG A 454 2.97 -8.30 -8.34
C ARG A 454 4.07 -9.24 -7.84
N THR A 455 5.32 -8.97 -8.21
CA THR A 455 6.45 -9.78 -7.75
C THR A 455 6.66 -9.63 -6.25
N LEU A 456 6.62 -8.41 -5.70
CA LEU A 456 6.75 -8.18 -4.26
C LEU A 456 5.58 -8.79 -3.47
N SER A 457 4.35 -8.74 -4.01
CA SER A 457 3.17 -9.38 -3.40
C SER A 457 3.32 -10.89 -3.27
N SER A 458 4.14 -11.54 -4.11
CA SER A 458 4.48 -12.96 -3.98
C SER A 458 5.51 -13.25 -2.87
N LYS A 459 5.90 -12.24 -2.09
CA LYS A 459 6.81 -12.32 -0.93
C LYS A 459 8.11 -13.09 -1.22
N PRO A 460 8.93 -12.69 -2.22
CA PRO A 460 10.18 -13.36 -2.51
C PRO A 460 11.13 -13.26 -1.32
N THR A 461 11.87 -14.33 -1.03
CA THR A 461 12.80 -14.42 0.10
C THR A 461 14.23 -14.00 -0.26
N SER A 462 14.55 -13.89 -1.55
CA SER A 462 15.89 -13.49 -2.03
C SER A 462 15.80 -12.59 -3.26
N LEU A 463 16.87 -11.81 -3.52
CA LEU A 463 16.99 -11.00 -4.74
C LEU A 463 16.97 -11.83 -6.00
N GLU A 464 17.51 -13.04 -5.96
CA GLU A 464 17.52 -13.94 -7.11
C GLU A 464 16.12 -14.44 -7.45
N LEU A 465 15.34 -14.83 -6.43
CA LEU A 465 13.93 -15.18 -6.60
C LEU A 465 13.11 -14.00 -7.12
N PHE A 466 13.35 -12.81 -6.61
CA PHE A 466 12.72 -11.59 -7.12
C PHE A 466 13.06 -11.37 -8.60
N LYS A 467 14.35 -11.41 -8.95
CA LYS A 467 14.84 -11.23 -10.32
C LYS A 467 14.23 -12.26 -11.28
N ASN A 468 14.19 -13.52 -10.90
CA ASN A 468 13.62 -14.59 -11.72
C ASN A 468 12.12 -14.38 -11.93
N LYS A 469 11.36 -14.09 -10.86
CA LYS A 469 9.91 -13.85 -10.93
C LYS A 469 9.57 -12.62 -11.76
N VAL A 470 10.25 -11.49 -11.52
CA VAL A 470 9.98 -10.24 -12.24
C VAL A 470 10.32 -10.35 -13.73
N ASN A 471 11.37 -11.10 -14.07
CA ASN A 471 11.73 -11.36 -15.47
C ASN A 471 10.78 -12.33 -16.19
N ALA A 472 10.11 -13.21 -15.45
CA ALA A 472 9.08 -14.09 -15.98
C ALA A 472 7.79 -13.34 -16.32
N LEU A 473 7.49 -12.26 -15.57
CA LEU A 473 6.35 -11.36 -15.82
C LEU A 473 6.68 -10.40 -16.97
N ASN A 474 6.84 -10.91 -18.20
CA ASN A 474 7.03 -10.09 -19.38
C ASN A 474 5.76 -9.32 -19.76
N TYR A 475 5.84 -8.40 -20.74
CA TYR A 475 4.69 -7.60 -21.16
C TYR A 475 3.48 -8.43 -21.59
N SER A 476 3.70 -9.52 -22.31
CA SER A 476 2.60 -10.43 -22.73
C SER A 476 1.90 -11.08 -21.54
N GLU A 477 2.66 -11.49 -20.52
CA GLU A 477 2.07 -12.08 -19.30
C GLU A 477 1.26 -11.05 -18.49
N ILE A 478 1.74 -9.80 -18.41
CA ILE A 478 0.97 -8.73 -17.77
C ILE A 478 -0.37 -8.49 -18.50
N LEU A 479 -0.36 -8.49 -19.83
CA LEU A 479 -1.61 -8.36 -20.61
C LEU A 479 -2.57 -9.53 -20.35
N LYS A 480 -2.07 -10.77 -20.30
CA LYS A 480 -2.90 -11.94 -19.98
C LYS A 480 -3.49 -11.84 -18.57
N LEU A 481 -2.67 -11.45 -17.58
CA LEU A 481 -3.12 -11.29 -16.20
C LEU A 481 -4.21 -10.22 -16.10
N ARG A 482 -4.04 -9.06 -16.74
CA ARG A 482 -5.07 -8.02 -16.80
C ARG A 482 -6.36 -8.53 -17.44
N GLN A 483 -6.26 -9.30 -18.52
CA GLN A 483 -7.42 -9.89 -19.16
C GLN A 483 -8.13 -10.89 -18.24
N THR A 484 -7.38 -11.76 -17.56
CA THR A 484 -7.96 -12.73 -16.61
C THR A 484 -8.64 -12.03 -15.44
N GLU A 485 -8.02 -10.98 -14.88
CA GLU A 485 -8.62 -10.19 -13.80
C GLU A 485 -9.91 -9.50 -14.23
N ARG A 486 -9.95 -8.95 -15.45
CA ARG A 486 -11.19 -8.38 -16.01
C ARG A 486 -12.30 -9.41 -16.13
N LEU A 487 -11.99 -10.58 -16.69
CA LEU A 487 -12.95 -11.68 -16.79
C LEU A 487 -13.47 -12.11 -15.43
N HIS A 488 -12.57 -12.25 -14.45
CA HIS A 488 -12.96 -12.61 -13.08
C HIS A 488 -13.80 -11.51 -12.41
N GLN A 489 -13.48 -10.24 -12.60
CA GLN A 489 -14.31 -9.13 -12.13
C GLN A 489 -15.69 -9.13 -12.78
N GLU A 490 -15.77 -9.48 -14.06
CA GLU A 490 -17.05 -9.61 -14.77
C GLU A 490 -17.89 -10.77 -14.26
N GLU A 491 -17.25 -11.92 -13.97
CA GLU A 491 -17.92 -13.11 -13.41
C GLU A 491 -18.44 -12.90 -11.98
N THR A 492 -17.79 -12.02 -11.20
CA THR A 492 -18.18 -11.71 -9.81
C THR A 492 -19.24 -10.62 -9.70
N LEU A 493 -19.64 -9.98 -10.81
CA LEU A 493 -20.70 -8.99 -10.81
C LEU A 493 -22.06 -9.63 -10.48
N ALA A 494 -22.82 -8.98 -9.59
CA ALA A 494 -24.18 -9.40 -9.27
C ALA A 494 -25.06 -9.42 -10.54
N PRO A 495 -25.97 -10.42 -10.70
CA PRO A 495 -26.81 -10.54 -11.90
C PRO A 495 -27.54 -9.25 -12.33
N PRO A 496 -28.10 -8.42 -11.44
CA PRO A 496 -28.71 -7.14 -11.83
C PRO A 496 -27.72 -6.14 -12.45
N VAL A 497 -26.43 -6.20 -12.03
CA VAL A 497 -25.38 -5.33 -12.60
C VAL A 497 -24.99 -5.78 -14.01
N LEU A 498 -24.95 -7.10 -14.24
CA LEU A 498 -24.73 -7.67 -15.58
C LEU A 498 -25.85 -7.28 -16.54
N GLU A 499 -27.11 -7.37 -16.09
CA GLU A 499 -28.27 -6.94 -16.88
C GLU A 499 -28.21 -5.43 -17.19
N LEU A 500 -27.84 -4.61 -16.23
CA LEU A 500 -27.63 -3.17 -16.43
C LEU A 500 -26.52 -2.92 -17.47
N LYS A 501 -25.40 -3.66 -17.38
CA LYS A 501 -24.29 -3.55 -18.34
C LYS A 501 -24.73 -3.84 -19.77
N GLU A 502 -25.47 -4.94 -19.97
CA GLU A 502 -25.97 -5.30 -21.32
C GLU A 502 -27.00 -4.29 -21.84
N ARG A 503 -27.80 -3.69 -20.99
CA ARG A 503 -28.76 -2.64 -21.38
C ARG A 503 -28.08 -1.33 -21.77
N LEU A 504 -27.00 -0.94 -21.09
CA LEU A 504 -26.26 0.31 -21.36
C LEU A 504 -25.36 0.21 -22.60
N LYS A 505 -24.88 -0.99 -22.92
CA LYS A 505 -23.92 -1.23 -24.00
C LYS A 505 -24.37 -0.66 -25.38
N PRO A 506 -25.61 -0.87 -25.87
CA PRO A 506 -26.03 -0.31 -27.15
C PRO A 506 -26.10 1.21 -27.15
N GLU A 507 -26.49 1.84 -26.05
CA GLU A 507 -26.56 3.30 -25.94
C GLU A 507 -25.15 3.92 -26.01
N LEU A 508 -24.20 3.34 -25.34
CA LEU A 508 -22.81 3.80 -25.35
C LEU A 508 -22.11 3.51 -26.69
N LEU A 509 -22.43 2.39 -27.32
CA LEU A 509 -21.93 2.11 -28.67
C LEU A 509 -22.45 3.17 -29.69
N GLU A 510 -23.71 3.60 -29.58
CA GLU A 510 -24.22 4.66 -30.41
C GLU A 510 -23.54 6.01 -30.14
N LEU A 511 -23.24 6.31 -28.85
CA LEU A 511 -22.46 7.50 -28.46
C LEU A 511 -21.08 7.50 -29.13
N ILE A 512 -20.35 6.38 -29.04
CA ILE A 512 -19.05 6.23 -29.68
C ILE A 512 -19.16 6.34 -31.19
N ARG A 513 -20.19 5.75 -31.79
CA ARG A 513 -20.47 5.84 -33.21
C ARG A 513 -20.62 7.29 -33.69
N GLN A 514 -21.43 8.08 -32.98
CA GLN A 514 -21.61 9.50 -33.29
C GLN A 514 -20.30 10.28 -33.13
N GLN A 515 -19.54 9.99 -32.09
CA GLN A 515 -18.24 10.60 -31.89
C GLN A 515 -17.26 10.30 -33.03
N ARG A 516 -17.23 9.05 -33.55
CA ARG A 516 -16.40 8.68 -34.70
C ARG A 516 -16.81 9.46 -35.96
N LEU A 517 -18.10 9.52 -36.25
CA LEU A 517 -18.60 10.28 -37.40
C LEU A 517 -18.30 11.78 -37.28
N ASN A 518 -18.51 12.35 -36.12
CA ASN A 518 -18.16 13.76 -35.85
C ASN A 518 -16.65 14.01 -36.06
N ARG A 519 -15.80 13.08 -35.63
CA ARG A 519 -14.37 13.21 -35.84
C ARG A 519 -13.97 13.15 -37.32
N LEU A 520 -14.61 12.28 -38.09
CA LEU A 520 -14.45 12.25 -39.56
C LEU A 520 -14.93 13.56 -40.22
N CYS A 521 -15.98 14.17 -39.69
CA CYS A 521 -16.46 15.48 -40.17
C CYS A 521 -15.48 16.63 -39.88
N HIS A 522 -14.71 16.56 -38.78
CA HIS A 522 -13.61 17.50 -38.55
C HIS A 522 -12.47 17.29 -39.53
N GLY A 523 -12.23 16.04 -39.94
CA GLY A 523 -11.20 15.65 -40.88
C GLY A 523 -9.83 15.41 -40.26
N THR A 524 -8.92 14.90 -41.08
CA THR A 524 -7.55 14.55 -40.65
C THR A 524 -6.56 14.77 -41.79
N LEU A 525 -5.37 15.19 -41.43
CA LEU A 525 -4.26 15.37 -42.37
C LEU A 525 -3.49 14.05 -42.53
N PHE A 526 -3.31 13.64 -43.79
CA PHE A 526 -2.59 12.43 -44.16
C PHE A 526 -1.39 12.73 -45.04
N ARG A 527 -0.37 11.87 -45.00
CA ARG A 527 0.72 11.90 -45.96
C ARG A 527 0.30 11.21 -47.24
N LYS A 528 0.49 11.88 -48.38
CA LYS A 528 0.19 11.34 -49.71
C LYS A 528 1.23 10.30 -50.13
N ILE A 529 0.79 9.11 -50.45
CA ILE A 529 1.62 8.04 -50.94
C ILE A 529 1.90 8.30 -52.42
N SER A 530 3.11 8.70 -52.77
CA SER A 530 3.53 8.94 -54.17
C SER A 530 4.54 7.89 -54.59
N SER A 531 4.30 7.26 -55.76
CA SER A 531 5.19 6.27 -56.37
C SER A 531 6.42 6.91 -57.05
N ARG A 532 6.41 8.23 -57.29
CA ARG A 532 7.46 8.91 -58.05
C ARG A 532 7.85 10.29 -57.54
N ARG A 533 8.72 10.41 -56.62
CA ARG A 533 9.46 11.58 -56.09
C ARG A 533 9.19 11.88 -54.62
N ARG A 534 10.33 12.09 -53.90
CA ARG A 534 10.43 12.50 -52.50
C ARG A 534 9.96 13.96 -52.28
N GLN A 535 8.70 14.27 -52.49
CA GLN A 535 8.07 15.42 -51.84
C GLN A 535 6.97 14.87 -50.99
N ASP A 536 7.10 15.00 -49.68
CA ASP A 536 6.03 14.69 -48.71
C ASP A 536 4.88 15.65 -48.91
N LYS A 537 3.99 15.34 -49.89
CA LYS A 537 2.73 16.07 -50.09
C LYS A 537 1.77 15.62 -49.04
N LEU A 538 1.16 16.59 -48.40
CA LEU A 538 0.07 16.38 -47.45
C LEU A 538 -1.28 16.50 -48.16
N TRP A 539 -2.24 15.72 -47.73
CA TRP A 539 -3.60 15.84 -48.16
C TRP A 539 -4.56 15.71 -46.99
N TYR A 540 -5.63 16.44 -47.06
CA TYR A 540 -6.65 16.48 -46.01
C TYR A 540 -7.87 15.68 -46.47
N CYS A 541 -8.44 14.90 -45.54
CA CYS A 541 -9.63 14.12 -45.79
C CYS A 541 -10.67 14.40 -44.71
N ARG A 542 -11.92 14.70 -45.08
CA ARG A 542 -13.01 14.96 -44.16
C ARG A 542 -14.36 14.48 -44.72
N LEU A 543 -15.23 14.08 -43.80
CA LEU A 543 -16.60 13.71 -44.13
C LEU A 543 -17.51 14.94 -44.16
N SER A 544 -18.46 14.99 -45.09
CA SER A 544 -19.48 16.03 -45.08
C SER A 544 -20.41 15.95 -43.86
N PRO A 545 -20.96 17.07 -43.34
CA PRO A 545 -21.80 17.08 -42.14
C PRO A 545 -23.05 16.18 -42.24
N ASN A 546 -23.54 15.91 -43.46
CA ASN A 546 -24.66 15.00 -43.72
C ASN A 546 -24.24 13.53 -43.86
N HIS A 547 -22.97 13.22 -43.67
CA HIS A 547 -22.33 11.90 -43.74
C HIS A 547 -22.46 11.19 -45.12
N LYS A 548 -22.70 11.94 -46.19
CA LYS A 548 -22.97 11.36 -47.53
C LYS A 548 -21.78 11.43 -48.48
N VAL A 549 -20.82 12.29 -48.23
CA VAL A 549 -19.69 12.55 -49.13
C VAL A 549 -18.37 12.67 -48.35
N LEU A 550 -17.38 11.97 -48.81
CA LEU A 550 -16.00 12.10 -48.35
C LEU A 550 -15.25 13.09 -49.25
N HIS A 551 -14.78 14.19 -48.71
CA HIS A 551 -14.01 15.22 -49.40
C HIS A 551 -12.54 15.07 -49.12
N TYR A 552 -11.66 15.20 -50.11
CA TYR A 552 -10.22 15.17 -49.93
C TYR A 552 -9.52 16.06 -50.96
N GLY A 553 -8.30 16.47 -50.62
CA GLY A 553 -7.52 17.32 -51.50
C GLY A 553 -6.12 17.58 -50.98
N ASP A 554 -5.21 18.03 -51.83
CA ASP A 554 -3.85 18.43 -51.48
C ASP A 554 -3.91 19.72 -50.64
N VAL A 555 -3.12 19.81 -49.58
CA VAL A 555 -3.02 20.97 -48.70
C VAL A 555 -1.56 21.32 -48.46
N GLU A 556 -1.30 22.60 -48.19
CA GLU A 556 0.01 23.07 -47.76
C GLU A 556 0.12 22.98 -46.21
N GLU A 557 1.36 22.84 -45.72
CA GLU A 557 1.63 22.49 -44.33
C GLU A 557 1.09 23.51 -43.28
N GLU A 558 0.82 24.73 -43.71
CA GLU A 558 0.42 25.86 -42.85
C GLU A 558 -1.11 26.09 -42.81
N THR A 559 -1.94 25.25 -43.44
CA THR A 559 -3.38 25.49 -43.50
C THR A 559 -4.06 24.94 -42.26
N GLU A 560 -4.65 25.82 -41.45
CA GLU A 560 -5.69 25.45 -40.49
C GLU A 560 -6.83 24.75 -41.24
N THR A 561 -7.56 23.82 -40.59
CA THR A 561 -8.61 22.99 -41.12
C THR A 561 -9.26 23.55 -42.40
N PRO A 562 -9.00 22.98 -43.59
CA PRO A 562 -9.50 23.50 -44.85
C PRO A 562 -11.03 23.41 -44.93
N SER A 563 -11.69 24.37 -45.58
CA SER A 563 -13.13 24.33 -45.80
C SER A 563 -13.47 23.19 -46.79
N ILE A 564 -14.70 22.71 -46.73
CA ILE A 564 -15.16 21.63 -47.66
C ILE A 564 -15.02 22.07 -49.09
N GLU A 565 -15.23 23.35 -49.37
CA GLU A 565 -15.20 23.95 -50.71
C GLU A 565 -13.78 24.02 -51.29
N SER A 566 -12.76 24.07 -50.45
CA SER A 566 -11.38 24.07 -50.88
C SER A 566 -10.82 22.69 -51.24
N LEU A 567 -11.53 21.61 -50.87
CA LEU A 567 -11.12 20.24 -51.20
C LEU A 567 -11.68 19.85 -52.57
N GLN A 568 -10.79 19.63 -53.54
CA GLN A 568 -11.13 19.46 -54.94
C GLN A 568 -11.82 18.13 -55.28
N ASP A 569 -11.46 17.08 -54.57
CA ASP A 569 -11.92 15.72 -54.85
C ASP A 569 -13.01 15.26 -53.86
N LYS A 570 -13.92 14.41 -54.30
CA LYS A 570 -15.01 13.89 -53.50
C LYS A 570 -15.41 12.46 -53.90
N ILE A 571 -15.78 11.66 -52.92
CA ILE A 571 -16.35 10.32 -53.12
C ILE A 571 -17.67 10.24 -52.38
N PRO A 572 -18.81 9.91 -53.06
CA PRO A 572 -20.03 9.57 -52.35
C PRO A 572 -19.84 8.34 -51.48
N VAL A 573 -20.32 8.38 -50.23
CA VAL A 573 -20.20 7.25 -49.30
C VAL A 573 -20.91 6.00 -49.87
N ALA A 574 -21.98 6.19 -50.63
CA ALA A 574 -22.68 5.09 -51.27
C ALA A 574 -21.84 4.31 -52.31
N ASP A 575 -20.79 4.94 -52.85
CA ASP A 575 -19.90 4.33 -53.84
C ASP A 575 -18.77 3.55 -53.20
N ILE A 576 -18.57 3.67 -51.86
CA ILE A 576 -17.57 2.95 -51.13
C ILE A 576 -17.98 1.48 -50.97
N LYS A 577 -17.17 0.57 -51.52
CA LYS A 577 -17.42 -0.88 -51.49
C LYS A 577 -16.80 -1.61 -50.31
N ALA A 578 -15.57 -1.26 -50.02
CA ALA A 578 -14.84 -1.96 -48.92
C ALA A 578 -13.75 -1.08 -48.29
N LEU A 579 -13.49 -1.36 -47.01
CA LEU A 579 -12.35 -0.90 -46.29
C LEU A 579 -11.33 -2.06 -46.18
N LEU A 580 -10.11 -1.84 -46.61
CA LEU A 580 -9.00 -2.77 -46.53
C LEU A 580 -7.96 -2.22 -45.51
N THR A 581 -7.30 -3.10 -44.79
CA THR A 581 -6.30 -2.72 -43.79
C THR A 581 -5.01 -3.53 -43.91
N GLY A 582 -3.90 -2.95 -43.52
CA GLY A 582 -2.62 -3.63 -43.46
C GLY A 582 -2.14 -4.23 -44.77
N LYS A 583 -1.85 -5.53 -44.78
CA LYS A 583 -1.34 -6.28 -45.96
C LYS A 583 -2.32 -6.35 -47.14
N ASP A 584 -3.57 -6.16 -46.88
CA ASP A 584 -4.62 -6.25 -47.94
C ASP A 584 -4.72 -4.96 -48.76
N CYS A 585 -4.14 -3.87 -48.27
CA CYS A 585 -4.12 -2.60 -48.98
C CYS A 585 -3.34 -2.70 -50.30
N PRO A 586 -3.84 -2.19 -51.43
CA PRO A 586 -3.18 -2.24 -52.74
C PRO A 586 -1.76 -1.66 -52.70
N HIS A 587 -1.58 -0.48 -52.10
CA HIS A 587 -0.30 0.20 -52.00
C HIS A 587 0.74 -0.55 -51.12
N MET A 588 0.29 -1.46 -50.29
CA MET A 588 1.19 -2.34 -49.50
C MET A 588 1.58 -3.60 -50.29
N LYS A 589 0.80 -4.05 -51.26
CA LYS A 589 1.13 -5.19 -52.12
C LYS A 589 2.19 -4.84 -53.17
N GLU A 590 2.22 -3.60 -53.66
CA GLU A 590 3.14 -3.13 -54.69
C GLU A 590 4.56 -2.87 -54.18
N ASN A 591 4.73 -2.51 -52.92
CA ASN A 591 5.99 -2.09 -52.30
C ASN A 591 6.67 -3.19 -51.48
N LYS A 592 6.93 -4.36 -52.04
CA LYS A 592 7.49 -5.53 -51.31
C LYS A 592 8.88 -5.37 -50.67
N GLY A 593 9.58 -4.25 -50.88
CA GLY A 593 11.00 -4.13 -50.49
C GLY A 593 11.35 -3.20 -49.33
N LYS A 594 10.43 -2.38 -48.81
CA LYS A 594 10.72 -1.34 -47.79
C LYS A 594 9.61 -1.14 -46.76
N GLN A 595 8.80 -2.15 -46.51
CA GLN A 595 7.70 -2.01 -45.56
C GLN A 595 8.17 -2.30 -44.14
N THR A 596 8.06 -1.31 -43.27
CA THR A 596 8.19 -1.53 -41.83
C THR A 596 6.87 -2.13 -41.29
N LYS A 597 6.95 -2.91 -40.22
CA LYS A 597 5.76 -3.44 -39.56
C LYS A 597 4.82 -2.32 -39.11
N GLU A 598 5.37 -1.19 -38.72
CA GLU A 598 4.67 0.01 -38.29
C GLU A 598 3.81 0.61 -39.42
N MET A 599 4.35 0.70 -40.64
CA MET A 599 3.57 1.16 -41.80
C MET A 599 2.39 0.24 -42.13
N LEU A 600 2.56 -1.08 -41.98
CA LEU A 600 1.47 -2.04 -42.17
C LEU A 600 0.38 -1.90 -41.12
N ASP A 601 0.75 -1.60 -39.89
CA ASP A 601 -0.19 -1.45 -38.77
C ASP A 601 -1.02 -0.15 -38.86
N LEU A 602 -0.60 0.84 -39.67
CA LEU A 602 -1.24 2.13 -39.85
C LEU A 602 -1.85 2.33 -41.23
N ALA A 603 -1.71 1.33 -42.13
CA ALA A 603 -2.21 1.41 -43.51
C ALA A 603 -3.69 1.00 -43.63
N PHE A 604 -4.48 1.79 -44.33
CA PHE A 604 -5.82 1.43 -44.74
C PHE A 604 -6.15 1.98 -46.14
N SER A 605 -7.10 1.36 -46.82
CA SER A 605 -7.52 1.75 -48.14
C SER A 605 -9.01 1.66 -48.29
N ILE A 606 -9.61 2.60 -49.02
CA ILE A 606 -11.02 2.63 -49.38
C ILE A 606 -11.12 2.24 -50.86
N THR A 607 -11.87 1.19 -51.18
CA THR A 607 -12.18 0.81 -52.56
C THR A 607 -13.56 1.32 -52.93
N TYR A 608 -13.67 1.91 -54.14
CA TYR A 608 -14.92 2.50 -54.63
C TYR A 608 -15.12 2.28 -56.14
N ASP A 609 -16.34 2.29 -56.55
CA ASP A 609 -17.02 2.21 -57.84
C ASP A 609 -16.48 1.29 -58.93
N VAL A 610 -15.28 1.37 -59.42
CA VAL A 610 -14.76 0.54 -60.50
C VAL A 610 -13.60 -0.31 -60.03
N GLU A 611 -13.56 -1.56 -60.47
CA GLU A 611 -12.47 -2.49 -60.22
C GLU A 611 -11.13 -1.87 -60.48
N GLU A 612 -10.35 -1.56 -59.43
CA GLU A 612 -8.98 -1.05 -59.38
C GLU A 612 -8.77 0.34 -58.77
N TYR A 613 -9.81 1.14 -58.51
CA TYR A 613 -9.60 2.44 -57.86
C TYR A 613 -9.64 2.30 -56.32
N SER A 614 -8.58 2.72 -55.70
CA SER A 614 -8.45 2.76 -54.25
C SER A 614 -7.86 4.08 -53.76
N LEU A 615 -8.45 4.62 -52.71
CA LEU A 615 -7.89 5.73 -51.97
C LEU A 615 -7.07 5.16 -50.83
N ASN A 616 -5.76 5.46 -50.82
CA ASN A 616 -4.78 4.79 -49.98
C ASN A 616 -4.25 5.73 -48.90
N PHE A 617 -4.25 5.28 -47.66
CA PHE A 617 -3.88 6.06 -46.50
C PHE A 617 -2.82 5.35 -45.64
N ILE A 618 -1.96 6.12 -45.04
CA ILE A 618 -1.17 5.75 -43.88
C ILE A 618 -1.48 6.77 -42.80
N ALA A 619 -2.04 6.32 -41.68
CA ALA A 619 -2.40 7.19 -40.58
C ALA A 619 -1.11 7.71 -39.90
N SER A 620 -1.18 8.92 -39.36
CA SER A 620 -0.07 9.54 -38.62
C SER A 620 0.10 8.90 -37.23
N SER A 621 -0.97 8.37 -36.66
CA SER A 621 -0.97 7.72 -35.36
C SER A 621 -1.89 6.50 -35.33
N ARG A 622 -1.70 5.61 -34.37
CA ARG A 622 -2.60 4.49 -34.12
C ARG A 622 -4.01 4.96 -33.77
N THR A 623 -4.11 6.09 -33.09
CA THR A 623 -5.40 6.72 -32.74
C THR A 623 -6.17 7.12 -34.00
N ASP A 624 -5.52 7.83 -34.94
CA ASP A 624 -6.17 8.22 -36.19
C ASP A 624 -6.56 7.00 -37.02
N PHE A 625 -5.71 5.99 -37.09
CA PHE A 625 -6.03 4.72 -37.74
C PHE A 625 -7.31 4.11 -37.19
N CYS A 626 -7.42 3.96 -35.86
CA CYS A 626 -8.60 3.39 -35.20
C CYS A 626 -9.84 4.25 -35.45
N LEU A 627 -9.73 5.58 -35.31
CA LEU A 627 -10.85 6.50 -35.55
C LEU A 627 -11.38 6.42 -36.93
N TRP A 628 -10.48 6.42 -37.93
CA TRP A 628 -10.89 6.36 -39.35
C TRP A 628 -11.45 4.99 -39.74
N THR A 629 -10.83 3.90 -39.34
CA THR A 629 -11.31 2.55 -39.64
C THR A 629 -12.63 2.26 -38.98
N ASP A 630 -12.85 2.66 -37.73
CA ASP A 630 -14.14 2.54 -37.05
C ASP A 630 -15.22 3.39 -37.74
N GLY A 631 -14.94 4.69 -38.03
CA GLY A 631 -15.88 5.58 -38.67
C GLY A 631 -16.27 5.12 -40.08
N LEU A 632 -15.31 4.61 -40.86
CA LEU A 632 -15.56 4.04 -42.18
C LEU A 632 -16.40 2.75 -42.11
N ASN A 633 -16.12 1.88 -41.10
CA ASN A 633 -16.97 0.71 -40.89
C ASN A 633 -18.40 1.09 -40.55
N VAL A 634 -18.58 2.13 -39.72
CA VAL A 634 -19.94 2.68 -39.44
C VAL A 634 -20.65 3.14 -40.74
N LEU A 635 -19.95 3.89 -41.60
CA LEU A 635 -20.50 4.36 -42.87
C LEU A 635 -20.87 3.20 -43.83
N LEU A 636 -20.15 2.08 -43.73
CA LEU A 636 -20.39 0.85 -44.47
C LEU A 636 -21.47 -0.07 -43.84
N GLY A 637 -22.10 0.36 -42.76
CA GLY A 637 -23.05 -0.45 -42.00
C GLY A 637 -22.43 -1.63 -41.26
N LYS A 638 -21.13 -1.61 -41.02
CA LYS A 638 -20.40 -2.63 -40.30
C LYS A 638 -20.16 -2.21 -38.84
N GLU A 639 -19.88 -3.20 -38.00
CA GLU A 639 -19.52 -2.94 -36.61
C GLU A 639 -18.12 -2.35 -36.47
N MET A 640 -17.95 -1.48 -35.51
CA MET A 640 -16.64 -0.98 -35.09
C MET A 640 -15.87 -2.11 -34.40
N SER A 641 -14.59 -2.28 -34.72
CA SER A 641 -13.80 -3.43 -34.24
C SER A 641 -12.45 -3.06 -33.65
N SER A 642 -12.11 -1.75 -33.59
CA SER A 642 -10.80 -1.32 -33.09
C SER A 642 -10.62 -1.62 -31.61
N GLU A 643 -9.37 -1.80 -31.19
CA GLU A 643 -9.01 -1.93 -29.76
C GLU A 643 -9.33 -0.64 -28.98
N ALA A 644 -9.14 0.51 -29.61
CA ALA A 644 -9.46 1.81 -29.03
C ALA A 644 -10.96 1.92 -28.69
N MET A 645 -11.86 1.49 -29.62
CA MET A 645 -13.31 1.47 -29.37
C MET A 645 -13.68 0.56 -28.20
N ARG A 646 -13.09 -0.65 -28.15
CA ARG A 646 -13.37 -1.60 -27.07
C ARG A 646 -12.95 -1.07 -25.70
N SER A 647 -11.77 -0.45 -25.64
CA SER A 647 -11.27 0.16 -24.39
C SER A 647 -12.14 1.35 -23.96
N GLU A 648 -12.56 2.20 -24.90
CA GLU A 648 -13.42 3.35 -24.63
C GLU A 648 -14.82 2.91 -24.14
N LEU A 649 -15.42 1.91 -24.80
CA LEU A 649 -16.69 1.32 -24.36
C LEU A 649 -16.60 0.76 -22.93
N GLU A 650 -15.51 0.07 -22.60
CA GLU A 650 -15.31 -0.50 -21.25
C GLU A 650 -15.21 0.59 -20.20
N ILE A 651 -14.46 1.66 -20.48
CA ILE A 651 -14.33 2.82 -19.59
C ILE A 651 -15.70 3.47 -19.37
N LEU A 652 -16.44 3.76 -20.44
CA LEU A 652 -17.76 4.39 -20.36
C LEU A 652 -18.77 3.50 -19.61
N LEU A 653 -18.79 2.20 -19.88
CA LEU A 653 -19.62 1.23 -19.14
C LEU A 653 -19.30 1.24 -17.65
N SER A 654 -18.01 1.20 -17.29
CA SER A 654 -17.59 1.24 -15.87
C SER A 654 -18.02 2.54 -15.19
N MET A 655 -17.92 3.68 -15.88
CA MET A 655 -18.35 4.98 -15.37
C MET A 655 -19.87 5.04 -15.19
N GLU A 656 -20.64 4.63 -16.20
CA GLU A 656 -22.11 4.63 -16.16
C GLU A 656 -22.66 3.68 -15.10
N ILE A 657 -22.08 2.48 -14.96
CA ILE A 657 -22.46 1.55 -13.89
C ILE A 657 -22.21 2.17 -12.53
N LYS A 658 -21.04 2.78 -12.31
CA LYS A 658 -20.72 3.44 -11.04
C LYS A 658 -21.67 4.59 -10.73
N LEU A 659 -22.01 5.40 -11.73
CA LEU A 659 -22.98 6.50 -11.57
C LEU A 659 -24.39 5.98 -11.22
N ARG A 660 -24.84 4.88 -11.84
CA ARG A 660 -26.14 4.28 -11.59
C ARG A 660 -26.24 3.54 -10.26
N LEU A 661 -25.11 3.07 -9.73
CA LEU A 661 -25.00 2.42 -8.41
C LEU A 661 -24.69 3.40 -7.29
N LEU A 662 -24.58 4.69 -7.59
CA LEU A 662 -24.34 5.70 -6.55
C LEU A 662 -25.56 5.78 -5.64
N ASP A 663 -25.36 5.51 -4.35
CA ASP A 663 -26.40 5.67 -3.34
C ASP A 663 -26.50 7.16 -2.99
N LEU A 664 -27.66 7.75 -3.36
CA LEU A 664 -28.00 9.14 -3.05
C LEU A 664 -29.05 9.25 -1.94
N GLU A 665 -29.35 8.15 -1.25
CA GLU A 665 -30.26 8.18 -0.10
C GLU A 665 -29.68 9.10 0.98
N ASN A 666 -30.48 10.05 1.44
CA ASN A 666 -30.10 11.10 2.38
C ASN A 666 -29.11 12.18 1.87
N VAL A 667 -28.78 12.19 0.58
CA VAL A 667 -28.06 13.33 -0.01
C VAL A 667 -29.06 14.38 -0.49
N PRO A 668 -29.07 15.60 0.07
CA PRO A 668 -29.95 16.65 -0.40
C PRO A 668 -29.53 17.08 -1.81
N ILE A 669 -30.38 16.77 -2.80
CA ILE A 669 -30.15 17.19 -4.18
C ILE A 669 -30.87 18.54 -4.35
N PRO A 670 -30.18 19.62 -4.71
CA PRO A 670 -30.82 20.91 -4.94
C PRO A 670 -31.75 20.82 -6.17
N ASP A 671 -32.92 21.44 -6.07
CA ASP A 671 -33.91 21.49 -7.17
C ASP A 671 -33.41 22.27 -8.40
N THR A 672 -32.38 23.09 -8.20
CA THR A 672 -31.74 23.85 -9.28
C THR A 672 -30.24 23.57 -9.29
N ALA A 673 -29.68 23.48 -10.49
CA ALA A 673 -28.24 23.31 -10.65
C ALA A 673 -27.48 24.44 -9.91
N PRO A 674 -26.44 24.13 -9.12
CA PRO A 674 -25.65 25.16 -8.48
C PRO A 674 -25.05 26.10 -9.55
N PRO A 675 -24.93 27.40 -9.24
CA PRO A 675 -24.34 28.34 -10.19
C PRO A 675 -22.90 27.89 -10.49
N ILE A 676 -22.56 27.93 -11.78
CA ILE A 676 -21.18 27.62 -12.20
C ILE A 676 -20.23 28.55 -11.45
N PRO A 677 -19.25 28.01 -10.72
CA PRO A 677 -18.27 28.82 -10.00
C PRO A 677 -17.61 29.80 -10.98
N LYS A 678 -17.51 31.08 -10.58
CA LYS A 678 -16.72 32.02 -11.37
C LYS A 678 -15.31 31.46 -11.50
N PRO A 679 -14.71 31.52 -12.70
CA PRO A 679 -13.31 31.13 -12.82
C PRO A 679 -12.47 31.95 -11.84
N PRO A 680 -11.46 31.34 -11.21
CA PRO A 680 -10.55 32.06 -10.32
C PRO A 680 -9.98 33.30 -11.01
N SER A 681 -9.73 34.34 -10.26
CA SER A 681 -9.17 35.60 -10.78
C SER A 681 -7.77 35.43 -11.36
N ASN A 682 -7.08 34.36 -11.00
CA ASN A 682 -5.87 33.91 -11.63
C ASN A 682 -5.85 32.36 -11.67
N PHE A 683 -5.22 31.80 -12.67
CA PHE A 683 -5.04 30.36 -12.85
C PHE A 683 -3.64 29.88 -12.40
N ASN A 684 -2.92 30.68 -11.61
CA ASN A 684 -1.55 30.38 -11.15
C ASN A 684 -1.45 29.10 -10.31
N PHE A 685 -2.57 28.60 -9.78
CA PHE A 685 -2.62 27.32 -9.07
C PHE A 685 -2.60 26.12 -10.01
N CYS A 686 -2.93 26.28 -11.31
CA CYS A 686 -2.96 25.21 -12.30
C CYS A 686 -1.65 25.12 -13.11
N TYR A 687 -0.97 26.27 -13.30
CA TYR A 687 0.23 26.36 -14.12
C TYR A 687 1.21 27.35 -13.49
N ASP A 688 2.42 26.89 -13.28
CA ASP A 688 3.51 27.81 -12.91
C ASP A 688 4.00 28.53 -14.17
N PHE A 689 3.44 29.69 -14.45
CA PHE A 689 3.79 30.53 -15.59
C PHE A 689 5.18 31.20 -15.45
N SER A 690 5.82 31.10 -14.28
CA SER A 690 7.16 31.68 -14.08
C SER A 690 8.27 30.97 -14.86
N GLN A 691 7.98 29.83 -15.51
CA GLN A 691 8.92 29.06 -16.31
C GLN A 691 8.73 29.20 -17.83
N ALA A 692 7.76 29.97 -18.29
CA ALA A 692 7.49 30.14 -19.73
C ALA A 692 8.23 31.32 -20.37
N GLU A 693 8.95 32.11 -19.59
CA GLU A 693 9.79 33.23 -20.09
C GLU A 693 11.23 33.09 -19.59
N GLN A 694 11.95 32.14 -20.11
CA GLN A 694 13.43 32.20 -20.23
C GLN A 694 13.90 31.33 -21.40
#